data_0a51d9f34a534ca5faf487cf37c53541
#
_entry.id   0a51d9f34a534ca5faf487cf37c53541
#
_cell.length_a   1.000
_cell.length_b   1.000
_cell.length_c   1.000
_cell.angle_alpha   90.00
_cell.angle_beta   90.00
_cell.angle_gamma   90.00
#
_symmetry.space_group_name_H-M   'P 1'
#
loop_
_entity.id
_entity.type
_entity.pdbx_description
1 polymer ?
#
loop_
_entity_poly.entity_id
_entity_poly.type
_entity_poly.pdbx_seq_one_letter_code
_entity_poly.pdbx_strand_id
1 'polypeptide(L)'
;MKTFLLILALYIHTTTDIYAQQDSISKDFRLSSIEVKAYRPIVKTEGSRQTVTVKGTFLSKMGNLGNMLSVTPGIIAKGNNNFDVAGKGKPIYYVDGKEVTNQNIFTTLKTSDIAKIEIEREPSAKYPAGTNAVINIITIKPLKDFIALDVYNTTTVRRKFSENPSFELRMKYGIWNSSIGYDYGAWMSLNKETYYTEIFHPDRTFRSDEANELFMGSHSHDITWNNNFDINKNNTISLAYYFQHEKENDIGNADMKYSDTEKYNDKNIRRQTIDNRNLHNVTLYYKSKIGQSLLSLGGDYSIISNNSRTDIAEKNKNNDNGNNNFTKTTNKYKIMTLNATYSFNLPFNISSEAGARYYNVNDRYGYLSDSKWQPETLGSNGQKTEDNVTAAYLSLGKKWKKIHLSLGGRYEYSDTKVWINTLSETISNSRHTSFFLPSGTLTVFPWKNLTFQLNYRRSVNRQKYTGLNPYPVYQDSLSYSAGNRDLQPSVNDNISIYAGWKGLYVTAGYTHTRNLIKSVVYNQDPSTDIVCETPINVKRSESFYTMLGYNRRIFSGKLYFSGNLYINFPKYKYIFLNKTIKIHHPFYSGNMNLYYFLNNKITAYTTFTFQSYLEDTNISQRPANNWSAGVQMNMIKDKLTLTLSVSDILHRANYNNIDIRYINTQHGTYGTNDMRGITLSASLSLFNQDITVSSSRNNNDVIDRTRQ
;
A
#
# COMPACT_ATOMS: atom_id res chain seq x y z
N MET A 1 -12.52 14.20 -21.96
CA MET A 1 -13.95 13.85 -21.94
C MET A 1 -14.64 13.98 -23.29
N LYS A 2 -14.58 15.12 -24.00
CA LYS A 2 -15.20 15.25 -25.34
C LYS A 2 -14.66 14.25 -26.37
N THR A 3 -13.35 13.98 -26.42
CA THR A 3 -12.72 13.06 -27.36
C THR A 3 -13.06 11.59 -27.07
N PHE A 4 -13.20 11.20 -25.80
CA PHE A 4 -13.57 9.84 -25.39
C PHE A 4 -15.05 9.54 -25.72
N LEU A 5 -15.93 10.52 -25.50
CA LEU A 5 -17.34 10.43 -25.90
C LEU A 5 -17.51 10.36 -27.44
N LEU A 6 -16.62 11.02 -28.19
CA LEU A 6 -16.63 10.95 -29.67
C LEU A 6 -16.22 9.56 -30.20
N ILE A 7 -15.21 8.93 -29.56
CA ILE A 7 -14.79 7.56 -29.92
C ILE A 7 -15.86 6.55 -29.55
N LEU A 8 -16.54 6.71 -28.42
CA LEU A 8 -17.66 5.87 -28.00
C LEU A 8 -18.87 6.06 -28.92
N ALA A 9 -19.17 7.29 -29.36
CA ALA A 9 -20.24 7.60 -30.30
C ALA A 9 -19.97 7.06 -31.70
N LEU A 10 -18.72 7.13 -32.19
CA LEU A 10 -18.34 6.53 -33.49
C LEU A 10 -18.48 5.00 -33.48
N TYR A 11 -18.15 4.33 -32.35
CA TYR A 11 -18.29 2.87 -32.26
C TYR A 11 -19.75 2.42 -32.19
N ILE A 12 -20.65 3.22 -31.62
CA ILE A 12 -22.08 2.92 -31.55
C ILE A 12 -22.72 3.07 -32.95
N HIS A 13 -22.24 4.02 -33.78
CA HIS A 13 -22.80 4.23 -35.14
C HIS A 13 -22.39 3.17 -36.18
N THR A 14 -21.26 2.46 -35.96
CA THR A 14 -20.78 1.43 -36.89
C THR A 14 -21.36 0.04 -36.65
N THR A 15 -22.13 -0.16 -35.58
CA THR A 15 -22.69 -1.49 -35.22
C THR A 15 -24.18 -1.66 -35.54
N THR A 16 -24.86 -0.66 -36.16
CA THR A 16 -26.31 -0.71 -36.43
C THR A 16 -26.72 -1.26 -37.78
N ASP A 17 -25.80 -1.61 -38.70
CA ASP A 17 -26.14 -2.01 -40.07
C ASP A 17 -25.90 -3.48 -40.41
N ILE A 18 -26.00 -4.44 -39.48
CA ILE A 18 -26.02 -5.87 -39.81
C ILE A 18 -27.05 -6.62 -38.97
N TYR A 19 -28.32 -6.46 -39.28
CA TYR A 19 -29.35 -7.46 -39.01
C TYR A 19 -30.47 -7.38 -40.06
N ALA A 20 -30.30 -8.14 -41.14
CA ALA A 20 -31.41 -8.59 -41.95
C ALA A 20 -31.17 -10.04 -42.37
N GLN A 21 -32.17 -10.87 -42.07
CA GLN A 21 -32.51 -12.18 -42.61
C GLN A 21 -31.67 -13.41 -42.24
N GLN A 22 -32.27 -14.29 -41.43
CA GLN A 22 -32.73 -15.60 -41.95
C GLN A 22 -33.59 -16.31 -40.91
N ASP A 23 -34.90 -16.42 -41.20
CA ASP A 23 -35.80 -17.40 -40.60
C ASP A 23 -35.48 -18.80 -41.12
N SER A 24 -35.30 -19.76 -40.23
CA SER A 24 -35.65 -21.14 -40.47
C SER A 24 -35.96 -21.85 -39.17
N ILE A 25 -37.22 -22.27 -39.04
CA ILE A 25 -37.79 -23.03 -37.95
C ILE A 25 -37.25 -24.45 -38.01
N SER A 26 -36.54 -24.89 -36.94
CA SER A 26 -36.47 -26.28 -36.54
C SER A 26 -36.67 -26.38 -35.04
N LYS A 27 -37.82 -26.90 -34.61
CA LYS A 27 -38.09 -27.28 -33.23
C LYS A 27 -37.31 -28.54 -32.90
N ASP A 28 -36.09 -28.38 -32.36
CA ASP A 28 -35.42 -29.42 -31.64
C ASP A 28 -35.74 -29.28 -30.12
N PHE A 29 -36.55 -30.17 -29.60
CA PHE A 29 -36.70 -30.39 -28.17
C PHE A 29 -35.39 -30.97 -27.62
N ARG A 30 -34.43 -30.12 -27.30
CA ARG A 30 -33.30 -30.51 -26.44
C ARG A 30 -33.75 -30.44 -25.00
N LEU A 31 -33.80 -31.61 -24.35
CA LEU A 31 -33.84 -31.71 -22.91
C LEU A 31 -32.72 -30.85 -22.35
N SER A 32 -33.07 -29.85 -21.53
CA SER A 32 -32.11 -29.04 -20.80
C SER A 32 -31.25 -29.97 -19.96
N SER A 33 -29.99 -30.11 -20.31
CA SER A 33 -29.02 -30.78 -19.44
C SER A 33 -29.06 -30.08 -18.10
N ILE A 34 -29.32 -30.81 -17.02
CA ILE A 34 -29.18 -30.32 -15.65
C ILE A 34 -27.68 -30.18 -15.44
N GLU A 35 -27.18 -29.00 -15.69
CA GLU A 35 -25.79 -28.63 -15.39
C GLU A 35 -25.65 -28.52 -13.88
N VAL A 36 -25.27 -29.62 -13.22
CA VAL A 36 -24.87 -29.59 -11.81
C VAL A 36 -23.58 -28.79 -11.70
N LYS A 37 -23.70 -27.48 -11.58
CA LYS A 37 -22.57 -26.61 -11.23
C LYS A 37 -22.16 -26.89 -9.79
N ALA A 38 -21.26 -27.83 -9.59
CA ALA A 38 -20.56 -27.98 -8.33
C ALA A 38 -19.74 -26.68 -8.10
N TYR A 39 -20.22 -25.81 -7.22
CA TYR A 39 -19.51 -24.59 -6.86
C TYR A 39 -18.20 -24.96 -6.17
N ARG A 40 -17.08 -24.79 -6.88
CA ARG A 40 -15.76 -24.91 -6.27
C ARG A 40 -15.62 -23.87 -5.17
N PRO A 41 -15.06 -24.22 -4.00
CA PRO A 41 -14.82 -23.24 -2.96
C PRO A 41 -13.89 -22.16 -3.50
N ILE A 42 -14.29 -20.88 -3.36
CA ILE A 42 -13.50 -19.73 -3.84
C ILE A 42 -12.17 -19.66 -3.08
N VAL A 43 -12.17 -20.04 -1.81
CA VAL A 43 -11.01 -19.98 -0.92
C VAL A 43 -10.58 -21.39 -0.51
N LYS A 44 -9.29 -21.69 -0.67
CA LYS A 44 -8.65 -22.91 -0.19
C LYS A 44 -7.35 -22.53 0.53
N THR A 45 -7.09 -23.14 1.67
CA THR A 45 -5.85 -22.96 2.40
C THR A 45 -4.94 -24.17 2.20
N GLU A 46 -3.70 -23.94 1.78
CA GLU A 46 -2.67 -24.95 1.56
C GLU A 46 -1.36 -24.51 2.23
N GLY A 47 -0.98 -25.17 3.32
CA GLY A 47 0.16 -24.72 4.11
C GLY A 47 -0.07 -23.30 4.65
N SER A 48 0.95 -22.44 4.59
CA SER A 48 0.88 -21.02 4.98
C SER A 48 0.12 -20.15 4.00
N ARG A 49 -0.32 -20.71 2.85
CA ARG A 49 -0.87 -19.97 1.72
C ARG A 49 -2.38 -20.17 1.62
N GLN A 50 -3.11 -19.06 1.58
CA GLN A 50 -4.52 -19.01 1.23
C GLN A 50 -4.65 -18.76 -0.27
N THR A 51 -5.27 -19.66 -1.00
CA THR A 51 -5.53 -19.55 -2.43
C THR A 51 -6.98 -19.14 -2.67
N VAL A 52 -7.17 -18.03 -3.41
CA VAL A 52 -8.47 -17.55 -3.86
C VAL A 52 -8.59 -17.85 -5.35
N THR A 53 -9.52 -18.73 -5.73
CA THR A 53 -9.76 -19.08 -7.13
C THR A 53 -10.53 -17.97 -7.82
N VAL A 54 -9.99 -17.46 -8.94
CA VAL A 54 -10.61 -16.37 -9.74
C VAL A 54 -11.24 -16.94 -10.99
N LYS A 55 -10.49 -17.70 -11.80
CA LYS A 55 -10.99 -18.28 -13.06
C LYS A 55 -12.25 -19.14 -12.84
N GLY A 56 -13.30 -18.84 -13.59
CA GLY A 56 -14.58 -19.56 -13.51
C GLY A 56 -15.42 -19.22 -12.26
N THR A 57 -15.06 -18.16 -11.53
CA THR A 57 -15.85 -17.61 -10.41
C THR A 57 -16.37 -16.21 -10.76
N PHE A 58 -17.22 -15.63 -9.92
CA PHE A 58 -17.68 -14.25 -10.11
C PHE A 58 -16.53 -13.24 -10.01
N LEU A 59 -15.44 -13.56 -9.35
CA LEU A 59 -14.27 -12.70 -9.22
C LEU A 59 -13.64 -12.39 -10.58
N SER A 60 -13.72 -13.31 -11.55
CA SER A 60 -13.24 -13.07 -12.92
C SER A 60 -14.03 -12.01 -13.70
N LYS A 61 -15.18 -11.58 -13.19
CA LYS A 61 -16.06 -10.58 -13.80
C LYS A 61 -16.00 -9.22 -13.12
N MET A 62 -15.08 -9.02 -12.16
CA MET A 62 -14.97 -7.77 -11.39
C MET A 62 -14.29 -6.63 -12.15
N GLY A 63 -13.94 -6.85 -13.41
CA GLY A 63 -13.29 -5.87 -14.30
C GLY A 63 -11.79 -5.84 -14.06
N ASN A 64 -11.30 -5.24 -13.00
CA ASN A 64 -9.88 -5.09 -12.70
C ASN A 64 -9.47 -5.69 -11.35
N LEU A 65 -8.14 -5.79 -11.13
CA LEU A 65 -7.56 -6.35 -9.91
C LEU A 65 -8.00 -5.58 -8.66
N GLY A 66 -8.06 -4.24 -8.71
CA GLY A 66 -8.43 -3.40 -7.57
C GLY A 66 -9.85 -3.70 -7.09
N ASN A 67 -10.81 -3.74 -8.01
CA ASN A 67 -12.20 -4.11 -7.68
C ASN A 67 -12.29 -5.53 -7.11
N MET A 68 -11.50 -6.47 -7.64
CA MET A 68 -11.49 -7.84 -7.17
C MET A 68 -10.85 -7.96 -5.77
N LEU A 69 -9.75 -7.27 -5.51
CA LEU A 69 -9.11 -7.29 -4.18
C LEU A 69 -10.03 -6.70 -3.10
N SER A 70 -10.83 -5.68 -3.42
CA SER A 70 -11.77 -5.10 -2.46
C SER A 70 -12.82 -6.10 -1.96
N VAL A 71 -13.08 -7.16 -2.73
CA VAL A 71 -14.03 -8.24 -2.36
C VAL A 71 -13.34 -9.55 -1.97
N THR A 72 -12.02 -9.59 -2.09
CA THR A 72 -11.26 -10.80 -1.78
C THR A 72 -11.26 -11.07 -0.28
N PRO A 73 -11.61 -12.28 0.17
CA PRO A 73 -11.63 -12.63 1.58
C PRO A 73 -10.30 -12.40 2.27
N GLY A 74 -10.34 -11.67 3.38
CA GLY A 74 -9.15 -11.35 4.18
C GLY A 74 -8.35 -10.15 3.68
N ILE A 75 -8.87 -9.41 2.72
CA ILE A 75 -8.34 -8.13 2.26
C ILE A 75 -9.27 -7.00 2.74
N ILE A 76 -8.68 -5.90 3.22
CA ILE A 76 -9.37 -4.69 3.64
C ILE A 76 -9.01 -3.57 2.68
N ALA A 77 -9.98 -3.05 1.93
CA ALA A 77 -9.78 -1.89 1.07
C ALA A 77 -9.82 -0.61 1.90
N LYS A 78 -8.80 0.24 1.75
CA LYS A 78 -8.67 1.56 2.41
C LYS A 78 -8.96 2.74 1.47
N GLY A 79 -9.45 2.45 0.27
CA GLY A 79 -9.63 3.45 -0.80
C GLY A 79 -8.38 3.65 -1.67
N ASN A 80 -8.53 4.30 -2.81
CA ASN A 80 -7.46 4.64 -3.76
C ASN A 80 -6.52 3.46 -4.11
N ASN A 81 -7.09 2.26 -4.36
CA ASN A 81 -6.34 1.03 -4.63
C ASN A 81 -5.34 0.64 -3.51
N ASN A 82 -5.59 1.09 -2.29
CA ASN A 82 -4.80 0.74 -1.13
C ASN A 82 -5.47 -0.41 -0.37
N PHE A 83 -4.74 -1.50 -0.16
CA PHE A 83 -5.28 -2.72 0.44
C PHE A 83 -4.37 -3.22 1.55
N ASP A 84 -4.98 -3.62 2.66
CA ASP A 84 -4.31 -4.33 3.73
C ASP A 84 -4.74 -5.80 3.75
N VAL A 85 -3.83 -6.68 4.11
CA VAL A 85 -4.19 -8.03 4.56
C VAL A 85 -4.65 -7.92 6.01
N ALA A 86 -5.87 -8.35 6.28
CA ALA A 86 -6.51 -8.21 7.58
C ALA A 86 -5.62 -8.74 8.72
N GLY A 87 -5.34 -7.89 9.71
CA GLY A 87 -4.46 -8.18 10.83
C GLY A 87 -2.95 -8.17 10.55
N LYS A 88 -2.53 -7.87 9.30
CA LYS A 88 -1.11 -7.83 8.91
C LYS A 88 -0.68 -6.49 8.30
N GLY A 89 -1.62 -5.66 7.86
CA GLY A 89 -1.33 -4.39 7.20
C GLY A 89 -0.98 -4.55 5.71
N LYS A 90 -0.22 -3.58 5.18
CA LYS A 90 0.10 -3.48 3.76
C LYS A 90 0.91 -4.68 3.25
N PRO A 91 0.44 -5.41 2.23
CA PRO A 91 1.17 -6.51 1.62
C PRO A 91 2.17 -6.03 0.56
N ILE A 92 3.10 -6.92 0.19
CA ILE A 92 3.86 -6.83 -1.05
C ILE A 92 3.14 -7.65 -2.12
N TYR A 93 3.07 -7.12 -3.33
CA TYR A 93 2.36 -7.75 -4.45
C TYR A 93 3.34 -8.43 -5.40
N TYR A 94 2.93 -9.60 -5.89
CA TYR A 94 3.62 -10.37 -6.91
C TYR A 94 2.66 -10.72 -8.03
N VAL A 95 3.15 -10.78 -9.27
CA VAL A 95 2.46 -11.36 -10.42
C VAL A 95 3.34 -12.47 -10.98
N ASP A 96 2.82 -13.70 -11.01
CA ASP A 96 3.55 -14.91 -11.42
C ASP A 96 4.90 -15.10 -10.71
N GLY A 97 4.95 -14.70 -9.43
CA GLY A 97 6.14 -14.80 -8.59
C GLY A 97 7.17 -13.68 -8.77
N LYS A 98 6.85 -12.65 -9.54
CA LYS A 98 7.66 -11.44 -9.71
C LYS A 98 7.04 -10.29 -8.94
N GLU A 99 7.82 -9.57 -8.17
CA GLU A 99 7.35 -8.46 -7.35
C GLU A 99 6.88 -7.29 -8.22
N VAL A 100 5.77 -6.64 -7.84
CA VAL A 100 5.14 -5.55 -8.57
C VAL A 100 5.06 -4.32 -7.68
N THR A 101 5.55 -3.17 -8.16
CA THR A 101 5.46 -1.88 -7.47
C THR A 101 4.47 -0.92 -8.07
N ASN A 102 4.18 -1.10 -9.36
CA ASN A 102 3.27 -0.20 -10.04
C ASN A 102 1.85 -0.42 -9.52
N GLN A 103 1.28 0.59 -8.87
CA GLN A 103 -0.11 0.55 -8.39
C GLN A 103 -1.12 0.53 -9.54
N ASN A 104 -0.71 0.91 -10.75
CA ASN A 104 -1.57 0.88 -11.93
C ASN A 104 -2.02 -0.53 -12.29
N ILE A 105 -1.31 -1.56 -11.82
CA ILE A 105 -1.74 -2.95 -11.97
C ILE A 105 -3.14 -3.19 -11.38
N PHE A 106 -3.54 -2.43 -10.37
CA PHE A 106 -4.88 -2.56 -9.80
C PHE A 106 -5.98 -2.12 -10.74
N THR A 107 -5.67 -1.24 -11.68
CA THR A 107 -6.59 -0.74 -12.69
C THR A 107 -6.45 -1.46 -14.02
N THR A 108 -5.22 -1.82 -14.43
CA THR A 108 -4.93 -2.38 -15.75
C THR A 108 -5.06 -3.89 -15.82
N LEU A 109 -4.68 -4.64 -14.76
CA LEU A 109 -4.78 -6.09 -14.78
C LEU A 109 -6.24 -6.54 -14.65
N LYS A 110 -6.74 -7.18 -15.69
CA LYS A 110 -8.11 -7.68 -15.74
C LYS A 110 -8.29 -8.93 -14.92
N THR A 111 -9.43 -9.02 -14.29
CA THR A 111 -9.79 -10.22 -13.51
C THR A 111 -10.06 -11.45 -14.37
N SER A 112 -10.45 -11.27 -15.63
CA SER A 112 -10.55 -12.36 -16.62
C SER A 112 -9.22 -13.07 -16.87
N ASP A 113 -8.10 -12.34 -16.75
CA ASP A 113 -6.76 -12.85 -17.03
C ASP A 113 -6.12 -13.49 -15.79
N ILE A 114 -6.79 -13.47 -14.65
CA ILE A 114 -6.30 -14.02 -13.38
C ILE A 114 -6.84 -15.44 -13.19
N ALA A 115 -5.94 -16.38 -12.95
CA ALA A 115 -6.30 -17.76 -12.60
C ALA A 115 -6.68 -17.87 -11.12
N LYS A 116 -5.83 -17.32 -10.24
CA LYS A 116 -5.98 -17.36 -8.78
C LYS A 116 -5.14 -16.28 -8.12
N ILE A 117 -5.46 -15.98 -6.86
CA ILE A 117 -4.64 -15.17 -5.96
C ILE A 117 -4.14 -16.07 -4.83
N GLU A 118 -2.88 -15.90 -4.45
CA GLU A 118 -2.26 -16.57 -3.31
C GLU A 118 -1.90 -15.52 -2.26
N ILE A 119 -2.44 -15.66 -1.05
CA ILE A 119 -2.24 -14.75 0.07
C ILE A 119 -1.41 -15.48 1.12
N GLU A 120 -0.21 -14.98 1.40
CA GLU A 120 0.65 -15.45 2.49
C GLU A 120 0.61 -14.43 3.62
N ARG A 121 -0.07 -14.79 4.71
CA ARG A 121 -0.19 -13.94 5.90
C ARG A 121 1.05 -13.98 6.78
N GLU A 122 1.81 -15.07 6.70
CA GLU A 122 3.12 -15.26 7.33
C GLU A 122 4.12 -15.58 6.22
N PRO A 123 4.71 -14.53 5.61
CA PRO A 123 5.64 -14.71 4.50
C PRO A 123 6.84 -15.56 4.90
N SER A 124 7.24 -16.49 4.02
CA SER A 124 8.39 -17.36 4.23
C SER A 124 9.72 -16.58 4.23
N ALA A 125 10.82 -17.26 4.59
CA ALA A 125 12.16 -16.66 4.70
C ALA A 125 12.71 -16.04 3.40
N LYS A 126 12.13 -16.39 2.24
CA LYS A 126 12.53 -15.81 0.93
C LYS A 126 12.20 -14.32 0.78
N TYR A 127 11.14 -13.88 1.45
CA TYR A 127 10.71 -12.49 1.35
C TYR A 127 11.56 -11.56 2.22
N PRO A 128 11.65 -10.27 1.89
CA PRO A 128 12.34 -9.28 2.71
C PRO A 128 11.90 -9.31 4.17
N ALA A 129 12.82 -9.00 5.08
CA ALA A 129 12.61 -9.11 6.54
C ALA A 129 11.39 -8.34 7.06
N GLY A 130 11.13 -7.14 6.49
CA GLY A 130 10.00 -6.26 6.85
C GLY A 130 8.67 -6.59 6.18
N THR A 131 8.57 -7.66 5.38
CA THR A 131 7.33 -8.00 4.68
C THR A 131 6.25 -8.45 5.65
N ASN A 132 5.12 -7.75 5.71
CA ASN A 132 4.01 -8.09 6.61
C ASN A 132 3.11 -9.20 6.06
N ALA A 133 2.83 -9.16 4.77
CA ALA A 133 2.06 -10.15 4.04
C ALA A 133 2.44 -10.14 2.56
N VAL A 134 2.09 -11.19 1.83
CA VAL A 134 2.31 -11.29 0.39
C VAL A 134 1.01 -11.65 -0.32
N ILE A 135 0.74 -10.95 -1.44
CA ILE A 135 -0.32 -11.29 -2.37
C ILE A 135 0.33 -11.59 -3.71
N ASN A 136 0.27 -12.85 -4.15
CA ASN A 136 0.78 -13.29 -5.44
C ASN A 136 -0.38 -13.59 -6.39
N ILE A 137 -0.49 -12.82 -7.45
CA ILE A 137 -1.50 -12.94 -8.50
C ILE A 137 -0.96 -13.91 -9.55
N ILE A 138 -1.66 -15.01 -9.78
CA ILE A 138 -1.29 -15.99 -10.80
C ILE A 138 -2.17 -15.79 -12.01
N THR A 139 -1.54 -15.51 -13.14
CA THR A 139 -2.22 -15.20 -14.38
C THR A 139 -2.48 -16.44 -15.24
N ILE A 140 -3.37 -16.30 -16.22
CA ILE A 140 -3.63 -17.31 -17.23
C ILE A 140 -2.61 -17.14 -18.36
N LYS A 141 -1.77 -18.13 -18.62
CA LYS A 141 -0.76 -18.03 -19.69
C LYS A 141 -1.38 -18.21 -21.07
N PRO A 142 -1.08 -17.32 -22.02
CA PRO A 142 -1.56 -17.43 -23.40
C PRO A 142 -0.80 -18.53 -24.15
N LEU A 143 -1.55 -19.26 -24.95
CA LEU A 143 -1.00 -20.34 -25.79
C LEU A 143 -0.72 -19.91 -27.23
N LYS A 144 -1.39 -18.83 -27.72
CA LYS A 144 -1.33 -18.36 -29.10
C LYS A 144 -0.78 -16.94 -29.19
N ASP A 145 -0.28 -16.56 -30.35
CA ASP A 145 0.09 -15.19 -30.67
C ASP A 145 -1.13 -14.27 -30.69
N PHE A 146 -0.95 -13.00 -30.31
CA PHE A 146 -2.04 -12.04 -30.14
C PHE A 146 -1.56 -10.60 -30.06
N ILE A 147 -2.50 -9.68 -30.25
CA ILE A 147 -2.42 -8.26 -29.89
C ILE A 147 -3.67 -7.92 -29.07
N ALA A 148 -3.50 -7.15 -28.00
CA ALA A 148 -4.60 -6.65 -27.16
C ALA A 148 -4.32 -5.21 -26.77
N LEU A 149 -5.36 -4.36 -26.85
CA LEU A 149 -5.34 -3.00 -26.34
C LEU A 149 -6.39 -2.88 -25.24
N ASP A 150 -5.95 -2.48 -24.06
CA ASP A 150 -6.78 -2.22 -22.90
C ASP A 150 -6.79 -0.73 -22.62
N VAL A 151 -7.99 -0.17 -22.46
CA VAL A 151 -8.20 1.24 -22.13
C VAL A 151 -9.03 1.29 -20.87
N TYR A 152 -8.58 2.08 -19.91
CA TYR A 152 -9.27 2.27 -18.65
C TYR A 152 -9.35 3.75 -18.32
N ASN A 153 -10.46 4.17 -17.73
CA ASN A 153 -10.56 5.49 -17.11
C ASN A 153 -11.39 5.42 -15.83
N THR A 154 -10.96 6.16 -14.81
CA THR A 154 -11.75 6.44 -13.61
C THR A 154 -11.86 7.93 -13.42
N THR A 155 -13.09 8.40 -13.36
CA THR A 155 -13.43 9.80 -13.07
C THR A 155 -14.13 9.85 -11.72
N THR A 156 -13.62 10.66 -10.80
CA THR A 156 -14.23 10.86 -9.49
C THR A 156 -14.55 12.35 -9.29
N VAL A 157 -15.80 12.63 -8.94
CA VAL A 157 -16.28 13.96 -8.58
C VAL A 157 -16.51 14.00 -7.07
N ARG A 158 -15.71 14.78 -6.39
CA ARG A 158 -15.81 15.15 -4.96
C ARG A 158 -16.01 16.66 -4.86
N ARG A 159 -15.45 17.33 -3.85
CA ARG A 159 -15.30 18.78 -3.88
C ARG A 159 -14.41 19.25 -5.04
N LYS A 160 -13.49 18.36 -5.44
CA LYS A 160 -12.63 18.52 -6.62
C LYS A 160 -12.77 17.34 -7.58
N PHE A 161 -12.38 17.55 -8.81
CA PHE A 161 -12.43 16.57 -9.87
C PHE A 161 -11.11 15.80 -9.95
N SER A 162 -11.20 14.48 -10.07
CA SER A 162 -10.03 13.60 -10.24
C SER A 162 -10.26 12.64 -11.39
N GLU A 163 -9.21 12.33 -12.17
CA GLU A 163 -9.31 11.37 -13.28
C GLU A 163 -8.02 10.58 -13.45
N ASN A 164 -8.15 9.35 -13.95
CA ASN A 164 -7.04 8.43 -14.18
C ASN A 164 -7.26 7.65 -15.48
N PRO A 165 -7.04 8.25 -16.67
CA PRO A 165 -7.00 7.51 -17.91
C PRO A 165 -5.71 6.68 -18.03
N SER A 166 -5.84 5.45 -18.51
CA SER A 166 -4.72 4.58 -18.82
C SER A 166 -4.96 3.73 -20.04
N PHE A 167 -3.88 3.30 -20.68
CA PHE A 167 -3.94 2.30 -21.75
C PHE A 167 -2.75 1.34 -21.65
N GLU A 168 -2.95 0.11 -22.07
CA GLU A 168 -1.91 -0.92 -22.16
C GLU A 168 -2.05 -1.66 -23.48
N LEU A 169 -1.00 -1.65 -24.30
CA LEU A 169 -0.84 -2.48 -25.48
C LEU A 169 -0.04 -3.72 -25.10
N ARG A 170 -0.61 -4.89 -25.35
CA ARG A 170 0.02 -6.19 -25.07
C ARG A 170 0.13 -6.99 -26.35
N MET A 171 1.25 -7.65 -26.56
CA MET A 171 1.48 -8.51 -27.70
C MET A 171 2.26 -9.76 -27.35
N LYS A 172 2.00 -10.83 -28.09
CA LYS A 172 2.80 -12.03 -28.10
C LYS A 172 3.09 -12.43 -29.53
N TYR A 173 4.34 -12.72 -29.82
CA TYR A 173 4.77 -13.27 -31.09
C TYR A 173 5.86 -14.32 -30.85
N GLY A 174 5.53 -15.59 -31.06
CA GLY A 174 6.43 -16.71 -30.82
C GLY A 174 6.94 -16.74 -29.36
N ILE A 175 8.25 -16.56 -29.22
CA ILE A 175 8.92 -16.57 -27.90
C ILE A 175 8.81 -15.23 -27.16
N TRP A 176 8.45 -14.16 -27.84
CA TRP A 176 8.45 -12.80 -27.32
C TRP A 176 7.05 -12.39 -26.86
N ASN A 177 6.96 -11.96 -25.59
CA ASN A 177 5.78 -11.33 -25.02
C ASN A 177 6.17 -9.93 -24.57
N SER A 178 5.43 -8.91 -25.00
CA SER A 178 5.71 -7.53 -24.63
C SER A 178 4.44 -6.80 -24.20
N SER A 179 4.58 -5.85 -23.28
CA SER A 179 3.57 -4.84 -23.03
C SER A 179 4.18 -3.46 -22.86
N ILE A 180 3.47 -2.46 -23.34
CA ILE A 180 3.73 -1.05 -23.08
C ILE A 180 2.47 -0.41 -22.53
N GLY A 181 2.58 0.22 -21.38
CA GLY A 181 1.48 0.89 -20.69
C GLY A 181 1.83 2.35 -20.42
N TYR A 182 0.82 3.19 -20.48
CA TYR A 182 0.88 4.59 -20.02
C TYR A 182 -0.33 4.88 -19.17
N ASP A 183 -0.07 5.47 -18.00
CA ASP A 183 -1.09 5.91 -17.08
C ASP A 183 -0.88 7.38 -16.75
N TYR A 184 -1.96 8.14 -16.76
CA TYR A 184 -2.02 9.49 -16.27
C TYR A 184 -2.90 9.55 -15.03
N GLY A 185 -2.41 10.14 -13.96
CA GLY A 185 -3.16 10.37 -12.74
C GLY A 185 -3.33 11.87 -12.49
N ALA A 186 -4.56 12.33 -12.33
CA ALA A 186 -4.87 13.65 -11.80
C ALA A 186 -5.75 13.47 -10.57
N TRP A 187 -5.16 13.56 -9.39
CA TRP A 187 -5.89 13.48 -8.13
C TRP A 187 -5.96 14.84 -7.46
N MET A 188 -7.17 15.24 -7.05
CA MET A 188 -7.40 16.50 -6.39
C MET A 188 -8.35 16.32 -5.20
N SER A 189 -8.06 16.99 -4.09
CA SER A 189 -8.83 16.97 -2.86
C SER A 189 -8.85 18.35 -2.21
N LEU A 190 -9.94 18.67 -1.52
CA LEU A 190 -10.08 19.87 -0.70
C LEU A 190 -10.58 19.50 0.68
N ASN A 191 -9.66 19.45 1.65
CA ASN A 191 -9.99 19.21 3.05
C ASN A 191 -10.27 20.51 3.77
N LYS A 192 -11.18 20.46 4.75
CA LYS A 192 -11.42 21.53 5.69
C LYS A 192 -11.08 21.00 7.07
N GLU A 193 -10.08 21.59 7.69
CA GLU A 193 -9.49 21.11 8.94
C GLU A 193 -9.39 22.26 9.95
N THR A 194 -9.58 21.93 11.21
CA THR A 194 -9.34 22.84 12.32
C THR A 194 -8.27 22.21 13.20
N TYR A 195 -7.24 22.96 13.50
CA TYR A 195 -6.19 22.57 14.43
C TYR A 195 -6.35 23.39 15.70
N TYR A 196 -6.11 22.77 16.84
CA TYR A 196 -5.90 23.49 18.09
C TYR A 196 -4.60 23.01 18.74
N THR A 197 -3.91 23.93 19.40
CA THR A 197 -2.73 23.62 20.19
C THR A 197 -2.81 24.37 21.51
N GLU A 198 -2.61 23.64 22.61
CA GLU A 198 -2.46 24.22 23.95
C GLU A 198 -1.12 23.77 24.53
N ILE A 199 -0.33 24.72 25.01
CA ILE A 199 0.94 24.46 25.69
C ILE A 199 0.84 25.05 27.09
N PHE A 200 1.04 24.18 28.09
CA PHE A 200 0.98 24.53 29.50
C PHE A 200 2.39 24.82 30.02
N HIS A 201 2.72 26.09 30.15
CA HIS A 201 3.93 26.56 30.84
C HIS A 201 3.68 26.69 32.34
N PRO A 202 4.74 26.77 33.17
CA PRO A 202 4.58 26.95 34.63
C PRO A 202 3.82 28.24 35.02
N ASP A 203 3.94 29.29 34.21
CA ASP A 203 3.44 30.64 34.46
C ASP A 203 2.32 31.06 33.52
N ARG A 204 2.10 30.39 32.42
CA ARG A 204 1.11 30.75 31.41
C ARG A 204 0.62 29.53 30.59
N THR A 205 -0.50 29.70 29.93
CA THR A 205 -0.99 28.75 28.92
C THR A 205 -1.03 29.44 27.56
N PHE A 206 -0.28 28.88 26.61
CA PHE A 206 -0.38 29.25 25.20
C PHE A 206 -1.49 28.46 24.53
N ARG A 207 -2.33 29.13 23.73
CA ARG A 207 -3.35 28.48 22.93
C ARG A 207 -3.36 29.03 21.51
N SER A 208 -3.44 28.15 20.51
CA SER A 208 -3.72 28.51 19.14
C SER A 208 -4.88 27.68 18.58
N ASP A 209 -5.76 28.34 17.84
CA ASP A 209 -6.85 27.72 17.08
C ASP A 209 -6.66 28.14 15.61
N GLU A 210 -6.58 27.18 14.71
CA GLU A 210 -6.33 27.38 13.28
C GLU A 210 -7.45 26.73 12.45
N ALA A 211 -8.11 27.50 11.59
CA ALA A 211 -9.05 27.00 10.59
C ALA A 211 -8.34 26.97 9.23
N ASN A 212 -8.18 25.82 8.64
CA ASN A 212 -7.40 25.55 7.42
C ASN A 212 -8.24 24.97 6.30
N GLU A 213 -8.14 25.53 5.11
CA GLU A 213 -8.57 24.91 3.87
C GLU A 213 -7.33 24.40 3.12
N LEU A 214 -7.20 23.07 3.07
CA LEU A 214 -6.07 22.38 2.44
C LEU A 214 -6.49 21.82 1.08
N PHE A 215 -6.04 22.46 0.01
CA PHE A 215 -6.09 21.90 -1.34
C PHE A 215 -4.86 21.02 -1.56
N MET A 216 -5.09 19.79 -1.98
CA MET A 216 -4.05 18.86 -2.38
C MET A 216 -4.27 18.45 -3.84
N GLY A 217 -3.24 18.55 -4.66
CA GLY A 217 -3.30 18.19 -6.06
C GLY A 217 -2.07 17.44 -6.52
N SER A 218 -2.26 16.28 -7.15
CA SER A 218 -1.17 15.49 -7.73
C SER A 218 -1.46 15.19 -9.20
N HIS A 219 -0.41 15.29 -10.01
CA HIS A 219 -0.38 14.83 -11.40
C HIS A 219 0.74 13.82 -11.55
N SER A 220 0.42 12.64 -12.07
CA SER A 220 1.40 11.60 -12.33
C SER A 220 1.37 11.12 -13.78
N HIS A 221 2.54 10.79 -14.30
CA HIS A 221 2.75 10.14 -15.58
C HIS A 221 3.57 8.88 -15.33
N ASP A 222 3.02 7.73 -15.66
CA ASP A 222 3.65 6.44 -15.47
C ASP A 222 3.79 5.73 -16.81
N ILE A 223 5.01 5.26 -17.12
CA ILE A 223 5.29 4.46 -18.31
C ILE A 223 5.84 3.11 -17.87
N THR A 224 5.25 2.03 -18.37
CA THR A 224 5.73 0.67 -18.18
C THR A 224 6.07 0.03 -19.50
N TRP A 225 7.22 -0.63 -19.57
CA TRP A 225 7.59 -1.45 -20.71
C TRP A 225 8.17 -2.76 -20.24
N ASN A 226 7.48 -3.86 -20.56
CA ASN A 226 7.85 -5.19 -20.09
C ASN A 226 8.08 -6.09 -21.29
N ASN A 227 9.15 -6.90 -21.24
CA ASN A 227 9.47 -7.89 -22.24
C ASN A 227 9.80 -9.21 -21.57
N ASN A 228 9.22 -10.29 -22.06
CA ASN A 228 9.55 -11.65 -21.65
C ASN A 228 9.90 -12.45 -22.90
N PHE A 229 11.04 -13.12 -22.85
CA PHE A 229 11.52 -13.99 -23.91
C PHE A 229 11.52 -15.42 -23.35
N ASP A 230 10.54 -16.23 -23.77
CA ASP A 230 10.45 -17.65 -23.46
C ASP A 230 11.37 -18.41 -24.44
N ILE A 231 12.69 -18.39 -24.17
CA ILE A 231 13.73 -18.94 -25.06
C ILE A 231 13.43 -20.43 -25.39
N ASN A 232 12.97 -21.15 -24.37
CA ASN A 232 12.46 -22.52 -24.50
C ASN A 232 11.55 -22.84 -23.29
N LYS A 233 11.05 -24.11 -23.21
CA LYS A 233 10.15 -24.56 -22.13
C LYS A 233 10.73 -24.41 -20.72
N ASN A 234 12.05 -24.27 -20.61
CA ASN A 234 12.77 -24.25 -19.34
C ASN A 234 13.38 -22.89 -19.01
N ASN A 235 13.58 -22.01 -19.99
CA ASN A 235 14.35 -20.77 -19.82
C ASN A 235 13.53 -19.56 -20.27
N THR A 236 13.40 -18.60 -19.38
CA THR A 236 12.77 -17.29 -19.63
C THR A 236 13.71 -16.18 -19.19
N ILE A 237 13.90 -15.16 -20.05
CA ILE A 237 14.52 -13.90 -19.70
C ILE A 237 13.45 -12.83 -19.72
N SER A 238 13.48 -11.93 -18.72
CA SER A 238 12.57 -10.77 -18.68
C SER A 238 13.36 -9.49 -18.49
N LEU A 239 13.00 -8.47 -19.27
CA LEU A 239 13.52 -7.11 -19.14
C LEU A 239 12.33 -6.18 -18.94
N ALA A 240 12.36 -5.36 -17.91
CA ALA A 240 11.33 -4.38 -17.63
C ALA A 240 11.94 -2.99 -17.39
N TYR A 241 11.26 -1.98 -17.86
CA TYR A 241 11.55 -0.58 -17.56
C TYR A 241 10.29 0.09 -17.02
N TYR A 242 10.46 0.88 -15.97
CA TYR A 242 9.42 1.70 -15.40
C TYR A 242 9.91 3.12 -15.19
N PHE A 243 9.10 4.06 -15.62
CA PHE A 243 9.28 5.49 -15.37
C PHE A 243 8.05 6.04 -14.67
N GLN A 244 8.25 6.90 -13.68
CA GLN A 244 7.21 7.70 -13.05
C GLN A 244 7.70 9.13 -12.92
N HIS A 245 6.88 10.07 -13.35
CA HIS A 245 6.97 11.49 -12.99
C HIS A 245 5.72 11.86 -12.20
N GLU A 246 5.90 12.41 -11.01
CA GLU A 246 4.82 12.87 -10.15
C GLU A 246 5.11 14.29 -9.69
N LYS A 247 4.11 15.15 -9.83
CA LYS A 247 4.15 16.52 -9.32
C LYS A 247 2.95 16.72 -8.39
N GLU A 248 3.24 17.01 -7.14
CA GLU A 248 2.25 17.41 -6.14
C GLU A 248 2.31 18.93 -5.91
N ASN A 249 1.16 19.54 -5.67
CA ASN A 249 1.03 20.94 -5.31
C ASN A 249 -0.06 21.06 -4.26
N ASP A 250 0.38 21.26 -3.02
CA ASP A 250 -0.50 21.38 -1.87
C ASP A 250 -0.54 22.85 -1.43
N ILE A 251 -1.75 23.40 -1.27
CA ILE A 251 -1.96 24.78 -0.86
C ILE A 251 -2.87 24.78 0.37
N GLY A 252 -2.32 25.17 1.51
CA GLY A 252 -3.05 25.43 2.75
C GLY A 252 -3.24 26.93 2.95
N ASN A 253 -4.47 27.35 3.20
CA ASN A 253 -4.79 28.70 3.64
C ASN A 253 -5.46 28.60 5.01
N ALA A 254 -4.84 29.22 6.01
CA ALA A 254 -5.27 29.11 7.38
C ALA A 254 -5.48 30.50 8.03
N ASP A 255 -6.54 30.58 8.81
CA ASP A 255 -6.79 31.63 9.77
C ASP A 255 -6.43 31.12 11.16
N MET A 256 -5.38 31.65 11.77
CA MET A 256 -4.92 31.29 13.10
C MET A 256 -5.19 32.39 14.11
N LYS A 257 -5.80 32.02 15.23
CA LYS A 257 -5.93 32.81 16.43
C LYS A 257 -5.06 32.23 17.51
N TYR A 258 -4.20 33.00 18.11
CA TYR A 258 -3.38 32.56 19.23
C TYR A 258 -3.39 33.56 20.36
N SER A 259 -3.35 33.05 21.58
CA SER A 259 -3.34 33.84 22.81
C SER A 259 -2.20 33.44 23.71
N ASP A 260 -1.58 34.44 24.34
CA ASP A 260 -0.65 34.29 25.42
C ASP A 260 -1.23 35.01 26.63
N THR A 261 -1.80 34.23 27.58
CA THR A 261 -2.49 34.62 28.81
C THR A 261 -3.70 35.56 28.67
N GLU A 262 -3.65 36.67 27.95
CA GLU A 262 -4.77 37.63 27.85
C GLU A 262 -4.87 38.34 26.49
N LYS A 263 -3.84 38.29 25.65
CA LYS A 263 -3.85 38.95 24.35
C LYS A 263 -4.06 37.96 23.21
N TYR A 264 -5.13 38.17 22.45
CA TYR A 264 -5.37 37.45 21.21
C TYR A 264 -4.69 38.17 20.06
N ASN A 265 -3.97 37.39 19.27
CA ASN A 265 -3.37 37.82 18.01
C ASN A 265 -3.92 36.94 16.88
N ASP A 266 -4.18 37.55 15.73
CA ASP A 266 -4.69 36.88 14.56
C ASP A 266 -3.65 36.88 13.45
N LYS A 267 -3.43 35.73 12.85
CA LYS A 267 -2.56 35.57 11.67
C LYS A 267 -3.30 34.90 10.53
N ASN A 268 -2.95 35.29 9.31
CA ASN A 268 -3.22 34.49 8.12
C ASN A 268 -1.95 33.77 7.75
N ILE A 269 -2.08 32.47 7.48
CA ILE A 269 -0.97 31.62 7.06
C ILE A 269 -1.31 31.05 5.69
N ARG A 270 -0.43 31.24 4.73
CA ARG A 270 -0.48 30.54 3.45
C ARG A 270 0.73 29.66 3.32
N ARG A 271 0.49 28.37 3.15
CA ARG A 271 1.52 27.36 2.88
C ARG A 271 1.33 26.83 1.48
N GLN A 272 2.41 26.76 0.72
CA GLN A 272 2.42 26.05 -0.56
C GLN A 272 3.59 25.08 -0.59
N THR A 273 3.31 23.80 -0.79
CA THR A 273 4.31 22.76 -0.99
C THR A 273 4.24 22.25 -2.41
N ILE A 274 5.36 22.26 -3.10
CA ILE A 274 5.50 21.68 -4.45
C ILE A 274 6.52 20.55 -4.37
N ASP A 275 6.06 19.33 -4.63
CA ASP A 275 6.88 18.16 -4.69
C ASP A 275 6.99 17.66 -6.13
N ASN A 276 8.23 17.38 -6.58
CA ASN A 276 8.49 16.77 -7.87
C ASN A 276 9.28 15.49 -7.65
N ARG A 277 8.73 14.38 -8.12
CA ARG A 277 9.34 13.07 -8.01
C ARG A 277 9.55 12.44 -9.38
N ASN A 278 10.78 11.98 -9.63
CA ASN A 278 11.09 11.15 -10.79
C ASN A 278 11.64 9.81 -10.31
N LEU A 279 11.15 8.74 -10.89
CA LEU A 279 11.62 7.38 -10.63
C LEU A 279 11.89 6.68 -11.95
N HIS A 280 13.11 6.18 -12.13
CA HIS A 280 13.50 5.27 -13.19
C HIS A 280 13.88 3.93 -12.58
N ASN A 281 13.39 2.84 -13.12
CA ASN A 281 13.78 1.50 -12.71
C ASN A 281 13.97 0.59 -13.91
N VAL A 282 15.08 -0.14 -13.91
CA VAL A 282 15.35 -1.22 -14.87
C VAL A 282 15.45 -2.52 -14.10
N THR A 283 14.78 -3.56 -14.58
CA THR A 283 14.79 -4.90 -14.01
C THR A 283 15.24 -5.91 -15.06
N LEU A 284 16.19 -6.76 -14.71
CA LEU A 284 16.56 -7.95 -15.45
C LEU A 284 16.26 -9.19 -14.60
N TYR A 285 15.56 -10.15 -15.18
CA TYR A 285 15.20 -11.39 -14.50
C TYR A 285 15.44 -12.60 -15.41
N TYR A 286 16.09 -13.63 -14.88
CA TYR A 286 16.30 -14.90 -15.54
C TYR A 286 15.71 -16.02 -14.71
N LYS A 287 14.98 -16.92 -15.37
CA LYS A 287 14.37 -18.11 -14.76
C LYS A 287 14.74 -19.34 -15.59
N SER A 288 15.27 -20.36 -14.93
CA SER A 288 15.66 -21.62 -15.55
C SER A 288 15.14 -22.82 -14.78
N LYS A 289 14.48 -23.73 -15.46
CA LYS A 289 14.09 -25.04 -14.93
C LYS A 289 15.18 -26.05 -15.25
N ILE A 290 15.87 -26.56 -14.23
CA ILE A 290 16.97 -27.52 -14.31
C ILE A 290 16.47 -28.85 -13.75
N GLY A 291 16.03 -29.75 -14.62
CA GLY A 291 15.36 -30.99 -14.18
C GLY A 291 14.07 -30.71 -13.43
N GLN A 292 14.01 -31.06 -12.15
CA GLN A 292 12.89 -30.74 -11.24
C GLN A 292 13.12 -29.48 -10.42
N SER A 293 14.28 -28.87 -10.54
CA SER A 293 14.67 -27.67 -9.79
C SER A 293 14.41 -26.39 -10.58
N LEU A 294 14.31 -25.27 -9.87
CA LEU A 294 14.07 -23.96 -10.45
C LEU A 294 15.10 -22.95 -9.94
N LEU A 295 15.90 -22.40 -10.86
CA LEU A 295 16.78 -21.28 -10.60
C LEU A 295 16.11 -19.97 -11.02
N SER A 296 16.18 -18.95 -10.17
CA SER A 296 15.73 -17.59 -10.47
C SER A 296 16.80 -16.60 -10.07
N LEU A 297 17.20 -15.74 -11.00
CA LEU A 297 18.16 -14.66 -10.79
C LEU A 297 17.47 -13.33 -11.12
N GLY A 298 17.65 -12.32 -10.30
CA GLY A 298 17.07 -11.00 -10.52
C GLY A 298 18.05 -9.89 -10.18
N GLY A 299 18.01 -8.83 -10.97
CA GLY A 299 18.75 -7.61 -10.73
C GLY A 299 17.89 -6.39 -11.03
N ASP A 300 17.91 -5.40 -10.15
CA ASP A 300 17.18 -4.14 -10.30
C ASP A 300 18.14 -2.98 -10.06
N TYR A 301 17.95 -1.93 -10.86
CA TYR A 301 18.61 -0.65 -10.65
C TYR A 301 17.58 0.47 -10.72
N SER A 302 17.51 1.29 -9.65
CA SER A 302 16.59 2.43 -9.57
C SER A 302 17.33 3.72 -9.30
N ILE A 303 16.88 4.79 -9.94
CA ILE A 303 17.22 6.17 -9.64
C ILE A 303 15.95 6.89 -9.26
N ILE A 304 15.93 7.50 -8.05
CA ILE A 304 14.81 8.29 -7.55
C ILE A 304 15.34 9.69 -7.26
N SER A 305 14.63 10.69 -7.75
CA SER A 305 14.91 12.10 -7.45
C SER A 305 13.64 12.74 -6.92
N ASN A 306 13.67 13.20 -5.67
CA ASN A 306 12.58 13.94 -5.04
C ASN A 306 13.09 15.37 -4.78
N ASN A 307 12.34 16.37 -5.22
CA ASN A 307 12.59 17.78 -4.93
C ASN A 307 11.33 18.37 -4.32
N SER A 308 11.41 18.82 -3.10
CA SER A 308 10.32 19.46 -2.38
C SER A 308 10.66 20.92 -2.08
N ARG A 309 9.70 21.80 -2.26
CA ARG A 309 9.80 23.20 -1.83
C ARG A 309 8.52 23.59 -1.11
N THR A 310 8.66 24.03 0.11
CA THR A 310 7.57 24.60 0.92
C THR A 310 7.83 26.08 1.12
N ASP A 311 6.93 26.91 0.65
CA ASP A 311 6.89 28.34 0.89
C ASP A 311 5.79 28.64 1.92
N ILE A 312 6.12 29.38 2.98
CA ILE A 312 5.21 29.74 4.07
C ILE A 312 5.19 31.28 4.17
N ALA A 313 4.01 31.85 4.02
CA ALA A 313 3.77 33.26 4.23
C ALA A 313 2.83 33.47 5.43
N GLU A 314 3.32 34.08 6.48
CA GLU A 314 2.53 34.46 7.66
C GLU A 314 2.32 35.99 7.69
N LYS A 315 1.09 36.41 7.88
CA LYS A 315 0.74 37.82 7.96
C LYS A 315 -0.14 38.08 9.19
N ASN A 316 0.30 38.98 10.07
CA ASN A 316 -0.53 39.42 11.19
C ASN A 316 -1.67 40.31 10.69
N LYS A 317 -2.89 40.09 11.20
CA LYS A 317 -4.07 40.92 10.83
C LYS A 317 -4.02 42.31 11.43
N ASN A 318 -3.31 42.48 12.56
CA ASN A 318 -3.31 43.74 13.33
C ASN A 318 -2.19 44.71 12.92
N ASN A 319 -1.16 44.25 12.25
CA ASN A 319 -0.08 45.05 11.71
C ASN A 319 0.44 44.36 10.44
N ASP A 320 0.75 45.14 9.43
CA ASP A 320 1.11 44.67 8.09
C ASP A 320 2.48 43.88 8.04
N ASN A 321 3.02 43.51 9.20
CA ASN A 321 4.25 42.77 9.31
C ASN A 321 4.02 41.32 8.90
N GLY A 322 4.59 40.92 7.77
CA GLY A 322 4.58 39.54 7.26
C GLY A 322 5.97 38.91 7.34
N ASN A 323 6.01 37.63 7.61
CA ASN A 323 7.19 36.78 7.49
C ASN A 323 7.00 35.80 6.34
N ASN A 324 7.95 35.79 5.42
CA ASN A 324 8.02 34.77 4.36
C ASN A 324 9.21 33.88 4.63
N ASN A 325 8.99 32.59 4.61
CA ASN A 325 10.04 31.58 4.81
C ASN A 325 9.92 30.52 3.74
N PHE A 326 11.02 29.89 3.35
CA PHE A 326 10.96 28.70 2.53
C PHE A 326 11.88 27.59 3.06
N THR A 327 11.51 26.38 2.75
CA THR A 327 12.34 25.19 2.93
C THR A 327 12.38 24.43 1.62
N LYS A 328 13.59 24.10 1.16
CA LYS A 328 13.80 23.27 -0.02
C LYS A 328 14.59 22.05 0.37
N THR A 329 14.07 20.86 0.02
CA THR A 329 14.75 19.60 0.20
C THR A 329 14.95 18.92 -1.15
N THR A 330 16.08 18.23 -1.30
CA THR A 330 16.38 17.43 -2.48
C THR A 330 16.86 16.05 -2.01
N ASN A 331 16.28 14.99 -2.55
CA ASN A 331 16.72 13.62 -2.28
C ASN A 331 17.08 12.93 -3.60
N LYS A 332 18.23 12.31 -3.65
CA LYS A 332 18.62 11.48 -4.78
C LYS A 332 19.09 10.12 -4.32
N TYR A 333 18.27 9.10 -4.59
CA TYR A 333 18.57 7.71 -4.30
C TYR A 333 19.07 6.98 -5.53
N LYS A 334 20.10 6.18 -5.36
CA LYS A 334 20.52 5.14 -6.29
C LYS A 334 20.42 3.81 -5.56
N ILE A 335 19.64 2.90 -6.09
CA ILE A 335 19.32 1.61 -5.46
C ILE A 335 19.72 0.50 -6.43
N MET A 336 20.53 -0.42 -5.98
CA MET A 336 20.86 -1.65 -6.69
C MET A 336 20.40 -2.83 -5.84
N THR A 337 19.71 -3.79 -6.44
CA THR A 337 19.29 -5.04 -5.77
C THR A 337 19.67 -6.23 -6.65
N LEU A 338 20.25 -7.24 -6.04
CA LEU A 338 20.55 -8.53 -6.67
C LEU A 338 19.94 -9.64 -5.82
N ASN A 339 19.31 -10.60 -6.45
CA ASN A 339 18.76 -11.76 -5.78
C ASN A 339 18.98 -13.04 -6.59
N ALA A 340 19.17 -14.14 -5.88
CA ALA A 340 19.28 -15.47 -6.43
C ALA A 340 18.45 -16.42 -5.57
N THR A 341 17.64 -17.26 -6.20
CA THR A 341 16.80 -18.28 -5.54
C THR A 341 16.92 -19.59 -6.28
N TYR A 342 17.16 -20.66 -5.55
CA TYR A 342 17.19 -22.03 -6.06
C TYR A 342 16.21 -22.90 -5.30
N SER A 343 15.17 -23.39 -5.99
CA SER A 343 14.15 -24.27 -5.43
C SER A 343 14.40 -25.69 -5.94
N PHE A 344 14.48 -26.65 -5.03
CA PHE A 344 14.83 -28.04 -5.33
C PHE A 344 14.13 -28.98 -4.34
N ASN A 345 14.08 -30.26 -4.67
CA ASN A 345 13.55 -31.30 -3.79
C ASN A 345 14.69 -32.13 -3.20
N LEU A 346 14.69 -32.27 -1.88
CA LEU A 346 15.56 -33.23 -1.15
C LEU A 346 14.89 -34.59 -1.07
N PRO A 347 15.65 -35.66 -0.73
CA PRO A 347 15.07 -36.96 -0.42
C PRO A 347 13.89 -36.87 0.54
N PHE A 348 13.03 -37.90 0.55
CA PHE A 348 11.82 -37.98 1.37
C PHE A 348 10.74 -36.89 1.03
N ASN A 349 10.72 -36.37 -0.21
CA ASN A 349 9.78 -35.34 -0.68
C ASN A 349 9.80 -34.08 0.18
N ILE A 350 10.99 -33.62 0.60
CA ILE A 350 11.19 -32.33 1.25
C ILE A 350 11.40 -31.28 0.17
N SER A 351 10.47 -30.36 0.02
CA SER A 351 10.63 -29.18 -0.83
C SER A 351 11.59 -28.20 -0.15
N SER A 352 12.58 -27.74 -0.89
CA SER A 352 13.66 -26.88 -0.38
C SER A 352 13.81 -25.65 -1.25
N GLU A 353 14.07 -24.51 -0.65
CA GLU A 353 14.37 -23.25 -1.33
C GLU A 353 15.50 -22.55 -0.60
N ALA A 354 16.62 -22.32 -1.27
CA ALA A 354 17.74 -21.54 -0.77
C ALA A 354 17.94 -20.29 -1.62
N GLY A 355 18.41 -19.21 -1.03
CA GLY A 355 18.68 -18.01 -1.80
C GLY A 355 19.52 -16.98 -1.06
N ALA A 356 19.98 -16.01 -1.84
CA ALA A 356 20.72 -14.86 -1.36
C ALA A 356 20.15 -13.58 -1.95
N ARG A 357 20.28 -12.48 -1.21
CA ARG A 357 19.91 -11.14 -1.66
C ARG A 357 20.96 -10.14 -1.19
N TYR A 358 21.32 -9.24 -2.07
CA TYR A 358 22.12 -8.06 -1.78
C TYR A 358 21.38 -6.83 -2.24
N TYR A 359 21.37 -5.76 -1.44
CA TYR A 359 21.01 -4.44 -1.92
C TYR A 359 21.93 -3.37 -1.37
N ASN A 360 22.16 -2.34 -2.19
CA ASN A 360 22.88 -1.12 -1.86
C ASN A 360 21.96 0.07 -2.11
N VAL A 361 21.88 0.98 -1.15
CA VAL A 361 21.24 2.28 -1.28
C VAL A 361 22.29 3.36 -1.06
N ASN A 362 22.39 4.27 -2.02
CA ASN A 362 23.17 5.48 -1.90
C ASN A 362 22.20 6.66 -1.98
N ASP A 363 22.01 7.34 -0.86
CA ASP A 363 21.14 8.49 -0.72
C ASP A 363 21.97 9.77 -0.56
N ARG A 364 21.54 10.82 -1.23
CA ARG A 364 22.07 12.18 -1.06
C ARG A 364 20.90 13.11 -0.79
N TYR A 365 20.85 13.62 0.40
CA TYR A 365 19.88 14.59 0.85
C TYR A 365 20.51 15.98 0.91
N GLY A 366 19.85 16.96 0.29
CA GLY A 366 20.19 18.38 0.39
C GLY A 366 19.07 19.12 1.12
N TYR A 367 19.44 20.05 1.97
CA TYR A 367 18.54 20.91 2.72
C TYR A 367 18.95 22.37 2.59
N LEU A 368 17.98 23.23 2.26
CA LEU A 368 18.15 24.68 2.17
C LEU A 368 16.93 25.35 2.76
N SER A 369 17.15 26.28 3.69
CA SER A 369 16.07 27.07 4.26
C SER A 369 16.59 28.48 4.53
N ASP A 370 15.71 29.48 4.36
CA ASP A 370 15.94 30.88 4.77
C ASP A 370 15.19 31.22 6.05
N SER A 371 14.62 30.21 6.73
CA SER A 371 13.78 30.40 7.90
C SER A 371 14.58 31.03 9.04
N LYS A 372 14.10 32.15 9.54
CA LYS A 372 14.57 32.78 10.78
C LYS A 372 14.24 31.94 12.03
N TRP A 373 13.43 30.88 11.88
CA TRP A 373 13.04 29.96 12.95
C TRP A 373 14.07 28.87 13.20
N GLN A 374 15.08 28.74 12.32
CA GLN A 374 16.11 27.72 12.44
C GLN A 374 17.09 27.96 13.59
N PRO A 375 17.50 26.89 14.28
CA PRO A 375 18.72 26.95 15.07
C PRO A 375 19.92 27.29 14.16
N GLU A 376 20.74 28.28 14.53
CA GLU A 376 21.91 28.74 13.76
C GLU A 376 22.90 27.61 13.43
N THR A 377 22.88 26.51 14.18
CA THR A 377 23.78 25.35 14.04
C THR A 377 23.52 24.44 12.84
N LEU A 378 22.34 24.51 12.21
CA LEU A 378 21.96 23.55 11.17
C LEU A 378 22.05 24.07 9.74
N GLY A 379 22.03 25.35 9.46
CA GLY A 379 22.26 25.99 8.15
C GLY A 379 21.77 25.21 6.92
N SER A 380 22.18 25.70 5.74
CA SER A 380 21.92 25.02 4.45
C SER A 380 22.93 23.89 4.22
N ASN A 381 22.53 22.66 4.54
CA ASN A 381 23.45 21.51 4.60
C ASN A 381 22.84 20.24 4.00
N GLY A 382 23.52 19.13 4.09
CA GLY A 382 23.09 17.88 3.49
C GLY A 382 23.52 16.64 4.28
N GLN A 383 22.91 15.54 3.91
CA GLN A 383 23.21 14.21 4.44
C GLN A 383 23.55 13.27 3.29
N LYS A 384 24.53 12.40 3.49
CA LYS A 384 24.79 11.24 2.63
C LYS A 384 24.54 9.99 3.46
N THR A 385 23.78 9.03 2.90
CA THR A 385 23.54 7.72 3.52
C THR A 385 23.95 6.62 2.54
N GLU A 386 24.75 5.68 3.02
CA GLU A 386 25.04 4.43 2.32
C GLU A 386 24.55 3.27 3.17
N ASP A 387 23.66 2.43 2.60
CA ASP A 387 23.08 1.27 3.28
C ASP A 387 23.31 0.02 2.44
N ASN A 388 24.14 -0.90 2.94
CA ASN A 388 24.47 -2.17 2.31
C ASN A 388 23.84 -3.29 3.11
N VAL A 389 23.00 -4.12 2.49
CA VAL A 389 22.39 -5.27 3.17
C VAL A 389 22.61 -6.53 2.36
N THR A 390 23.18 -7.53 3.03
CA THR A 390 23.37 -8.88 2.48
C THR A 390 22.52 -9.85 3.28
N ALA A 391 21.83 -10.75 2.60
CA ALA A 391 21.01 -11.76 3.23
C ALA A 391 21.15 -13.11 2.54
N ALA A 392 21.08 -14.16 3.35
CA ALA A 392 20.96 -15.55 2.87
C ALA A 392 19.82 -16.23 3.61
N TYR A 393 19.11 -17.15 2.94
CA TYR A 393 18.00 -17.88 3.53
C TYR A 393 17.91 -19.32 3.05
N LEU A 394 17.30 -20.15 3.89
CA LEU A 394 16.92 -21.52 3.58
C LEU A 394 15.50 -21.75 4.10
N SER A 395 14.65 -22.38 3.27
CA SER A 395 13.32 -22.83 3.63
C SER A 395 13.15 -24.29 3.28
N LEU A 396 12.57 -25.06 4.20
CA LEU A 396 12.29 -26.49 4.06
C LEU A 396 10.79 -26.72 4.28
N GLY A 397 10.18 -27.51 3.43
CA GLY A 397 8.76 -27.86 3.53
C GLY A 397 8.53 -29.36 3.34
N LYS A 398 7.69 -29.94 4.20
CA LYS A 398 7.26 -31.33 4.04
C LYS A 398 5.77 -31.47 4.17
N LYS A 399 5.18 -32.23 3.24
CA LYS A 399 3.75 -32.52 3.23
C LYS A 399 3.54 -34.01 3.53
N TRP A 400 2.74 -34.27 4.56
CA TRP A 400 2.14 -35.55 4.83
C TRP A 400 0.66 -35.53 4.46
N LYS A 401 -0.03 -36.63 4.59
CA LYS A 401 -1.44 -36.75 4.18
C LYS A 401 -2.35 -35.67 4.79
N LYS A 402 -2.17 -35.32 6.07
CA LYS A 402 -2.98 -34.36 6.82
C LYS A 402 -2.18 -33.23 7.49
N ILE A 403 -0.87 -33.23 7.34
CA ILE A 403 0.03 -32.30 8.03
C ILE A 403 1.00 -31.69 7.02
N HIS A 404 1.14 -30.37 7.05
CA HIS A 404 2.18 -29.65 6.32
C HIS A 404 3.05 -28.89 7.32
N LEU A 405 4.35 -29.10 7.27
CA LEU A 405 5.35 -28.37 8.04
C LEU A 405 6.22 -27.57 7.09
N SER A 406 6.40 -26.29 7.38
CA SER A 406 7.36 -25.41 6.69
C SER A 406 8.22 -24.73 7.74
N LEU A 407 9.53 -24.79 7.58
CA LEU A 407 10.52 -24.14 8.44
C LEU A 407 11.43 -23.29 7.55
N GLY A 408 11.80 -22.12 8.03
CA GLY A 408 12.70 -21.22 7.32
C GLY A 408 13.60 -20.46 8.27
N GLY A 409 14.78 -20.12 7.79
CA GLY A 409 15.71 -19.25 8.46
C GLY A 409 16.33 -18.28 7.46
N ARG A 410 16.43 -17.01 7.85
CA ARG A 410 17.08 -15.97 7.09
C ARG A 410 18.08 -15.25 7.98
N TYR A 411 19.27 -15.05 7.47
CA TYR A 411 20.29 -14.22 8.12
C TYR A 411 20.48 -12.95 7.29
N GLU A 412 20.40 -11.78 7.94
CA GLU A 412 20.67 -10.50 7.32
C GLU A 412 21.79 -9.78 8.06
N TYR A 413 22.75 -9.26 7.32
CA TYR A 413 23.78 -8.34 7.78
C TYR A 413 23.62 -7.01 7.06
N SER A 414 23.61 -5.90 7.81
CA SER A 414 23.60 -4.55 7.22
C SER A 414 24.73 -3.68 7.77
N ASP A 415 25.31 -2.88 6.86
CA ASP A 415 26.28 -1.83 7.14
C ASP A 415 25.68 -0.52 6.63
N THR A 416 25.27 0.35 7.58
CA THR A 416 24.68 1.65 7.28
C THR A 416 25.63 2.74 7.73
N LYS A 417 26.05 3.62 6.80
CA LYS A 417 26.92 4.77 7.05
C LYS A 417 26.14 6.05 6.76
N VAL A 418 26.17 6.98 7.68
CA VAL A 418 25.52 8.29 7.55
C VAL A 418 26.55 9.39 7.79
N TRP A 419 26.62 10.33 6.87
CA TRP A 419 27.40 11.56 7.00
C TRP A 419 26.45 12.74 7.01
N ILE A 420 26.53 13.56 8.05
CA ILE A 420 25.73 14.77 8.21
C ILE A 420 26.66 15.96 8.18
N ASN A 421 26.44 16.85 7.23
CA ASN A 421 27.20 18.10 7.14
C ASN A 421 26.51 19.15 8.00
N THR A 422 27.22 19.71 8.96
CA THR A 422 26.83 20.90 9.72
C THR A 422 27.60 22.10 9.19
N LEU A 423 27.31 23.30 9.69
CA LEU A 423 28.06 24.52 9.30
C LEU A 423 29.55 24.43 9.65
N SER A 424 29.91 23.71 10.72
CA SER A 424 31.25 23.65 11.28
C SER A 424 32.00 22.35 10.95
N GLU A 425 31.30 21.24 10.80
CA GLU A 425 31.91 19.90 10.66
C GLU A 425 31.03 18.90 9.91
N THR A 426 31.62 17.79 9.48
CA THR A 426 30.91 16.62 8.99
C THR A 426 30.90 15.54 10.07
N ILE A 427 29.73 15.23 10.59
CA ILE A 427 29.54 14.15 11.57
C ILE A 427 29.30 12.86 10.81
N SER A 428 30.09 11.82 11.11
CA SER A 428 29.89 10.49 10.52
C SER A 428 29.45 9.49 11.58
N ASN A 429 28.50 8.63 11.23
CA ASN A 429 28.06 7.51 12.04
C ASN A 429 28.02 6.24 11.20
N SER A 430 28.57 5.15 11.72
CA SER A 430 28.53 3.84 11.09
C SER A 430 27.84 2.85 12.02
N ARG A 431 26.89 2.09 11.48
CA ARG A 431 26.12 1.11 12.21
C ARG A 431 26.14 -0.24 11.50
N HIS A 432 26.55 -1.26 12.21
CA HIS A 432 26.50 -2.65 11.75
C HIS A 432 25.41 -3.38 12.52
N THR A 433 24.51 -4.06 11.82
CA THR A 433 23.48 -4.88 12.45
C THR A 433 23.38 -6.24 11.79
N SER A 434 23.13 -7.27 12.61
CA SER A 434 22.88 -8.62 12.13
C SER A 434 21.63 -9.19 12.76
N PHE A 435 20.84 -9.91 11.95
CA PHE A 435 19.58 -10.49 12.40
C PHE A 435 19.45 -11.92 11.89
N PHE A 436 19.16 -12.85 12.81
CA PHE A 436 18.65 -14.17 12.45
C PHE A 436 17.13 -14.16 12.57
N LEU A 437 16.44 -14.51 11.48
CA LEU A 437 14.99 -14.38 11.28
C LEU A 437 14.39 -15.75 11.01
N PRO A 438 14.08 -16.54 12.06
CA PRO A 438 13.41 -17.81 11.92
C PRO A 438 11.93 -17.64 11.57
N SER A 439 11.39 -18.61 10.84
CA SER A 439 9.96 -18.74 10.54
C SER A 439 9.54 -20.20 10.55
N GLY A 440 8.30 -20.46 10.94
CA GLY A 440 7.75 -21.80 10.95
C GLY A 440 6.24 -21.80 10.81
N THR A 441 5.71 -22.72 10.04
CA THR A 441 4.26 -22.94 9.88
C THR A 441 3.96 -24.43 9.96
N LEU A 442 3.11 -24.81 10.90
CA LEU A 442 2.51 -26.13 11.00
C LEU A 442 1.04 -26.03 10.62
N THR A 443 0.64 -26.73 9.55
CA THR A 443 -0.77 -26.79 9.12
C THR A 443 -1.29 -28.22 9.28
N VAL A 444 -2.48 -28.34 9.87
CA VAL A 444 -3.15 -29.63 10.10
C VAL A 444 -4.55 -29.57 9.47
N PHE A 445 -4.92 -30.63 8.74
CA PHE A 445 -6.23 -30.83 8.12
C PHE A 445 -6.95 -32.01 8.78
N PRO A 446 -7.59 -31.85 9.97
CA PRO A 446 -8.21 -32.96 10.69
C PRO A 446 -9.36 -33.58 9.89
N TRP A 447 -10.21 -32.73 9.30
CA TRP A 447 -11.37 -33.13 8.49
C TRP A 447 -11.44 -32.30 7.20
N LYS A 448 -12.33 -32.70 6.31
CA LYS A 448 -12.63 -31.97 5.07
C LYS A 448 -13.13 -30.55 5.42
N ASN A 449 -12.50 -29.55 4.79
CA ASN A 449 -12.79 -28.12 4.96
C ASN A 449 -12.44 -27.53 6.34
N LEU A 450 -11.79 -28.25 7.24
CA LEU A 450 -11.26 -27.71 8.49
C LEU A 450 -9.74 -27.63 8.41
N THR A 451 -9.18 -26.48 8.72
CA THR A 451 -7.74 -26.20 8.69
C THR A 451 -7.35 -25.53 9.99
N PHE A 452 -6.30 -26.04 10.63
CA PHE A 452 -5.60 -25.36 11.72
C PHE A 452 -4.19 -25.04 11.28
N GLN A 453 -3.69 -23.87 11.70
CA GLN A 453 -2.29 -23.47 11.49
C GLN A 453 -1.74 -22.88 12.78
N LEU A 454 -0.49 -23.24 13.08
CA LEU A 454 0.35 -22.57 14.06
C LEU A 454 1.50 -21.93 13.30
N ASN A 455 1.71 -20.63 13.49
CA ASN A 455 2.73 -19.87 12.82
C ASN A 455 3.63 -19.18 13.84
N TYR A 456 4.92 -19.13 13.56
CA TYR A 456 5.90 -18.28 14.21
C TYR A 456 6.73 -17.57 13.16
N ARG A 457 7.02 -16.29 13.38
CA ARG A 457 7.90 -15.52 12.51
C ARG A 457 8.57 -14.38 13.27
N ARG A 458 9.89 -14.25 13.06
CA ARG A 458 10.63 -13.03 13.39
C ARG A 458 10.79 -12.17 12.15
N SER A 459 10.54 -10.86 12.26
CA SER A 459 10.69 -9.87 11.21
C SER A 459 11.41 -8.62 11.71
N VAL A 460 11.97 -7.83 10.80
CA VAL A 460 12.67 -6.57 11.09
C VAL A 460 12.09 -5.46 10.24
N ASN A 461 11.61 -4.40 10.89
CA ASN A 461 11.18 -3.17 10.22
C ASN A 461 12.28 -2.12 10.40
N ARG A 462 12.88 -1.72 9.28
CA ARG A 462 13.86 -0.65 9.24
C ARG A 462 13.17 0.69 9.13
N GLN A 463 13.77 1.70 9.72
CA GLN A 463 13.34 3.10 9.61
C GLN A 463 13.37 3.58 8.16
N LYS A 464 12.54 4.57 7.83
CA LYS A 464 12.67 5.33 6.58
C LYS A 464 13.98 6.13 6.59
N TYR A 465 14.58 6.40 5.44
CA TYR A 465 15.79 7.23 5.34
C TYR A 465 15.50 8.68 5.78
N THR A 466 14.35 9.21 5.43
CA THR A 466 13.87 10.53 5.89
C THR A 466 13.72 10.60 7.41
N GLY A 467 13.35 9.49 8.07
CA GLY A 467 13.26 9.41 9.53
C GLY A 467 14.61 9.51 10.26
N LEU A 468 15.73 9.37 9.55
CA LEU A 468 17.09 9.58 10.09
C LEU A 468 17.59 11.02 9.95
N ASN A 469 16.85 11.86 9.22
CA ASN A 469 17.26 13.20 8.89
C ASN A 469 16.96 14.19 10.03
N PRO A 470 17.95 14.80 10.69
CA PRO A 470 17.73 15.68 11.83
C PRO A 470 17.31 17.12 11.47
N TYR A 471 17.28 17.47 10.18
CA TYR A 471 16.95 18.83 9.76
C TYR A 471 15.46 19.14 9.96
N PRO A 472 15.11 20.27 10.62
CA PRO A 472 13.72 20.62 10.86
C PRO A 472 13.00 21.04 9.57
N VAL A 473 11.83 20.50 9.34
CA VAL A 473 10.90 20.91 8.27
C VAL A 473 9.73 21.62 8.94
N TYR A 474 9.68 22.94 8.81
CA TYR A 474 8.65 23.78 9.43
C TYR A 474 7.32 23.64 8.69
N GLN A 475 6.23 23.59 9.45
CA GLN A 475 4.87 23.67 8.98
C GLN A 475 4.35 25.12 9.07
N ASP A 476 4.77 25.81 10.12
CA ASP A 476 4.53 27.22 10.43
C ASP A 476 5.55 27.68 11.48
N SER A 477 5.40 28.89 12.03
CA SER A 477 6.29 29.41 13.07
C SER A 477 6.21 28.70 14.42
N LEU A 478 5.20 27.83 14.62
CA LEU A 478 4.91 27.15 15.89
C LEU A 478 5.08 25.63 15.81
N SER A 479 5.34 25.10 14.63
CA SER A 479 5.44 23.62 14.45
C SER A 479 6.46 23.22 13.40
N TYR A 480 7.20 22.15 13.70
CA TYR A 480 8.11 21.49 12.75
C TYR A 480 8.18 19.98 12.98
N SER A 481 8.65 19.27 11.99
CA SER A 481 9.04 17.87 12.09
C SER A 481 10.54 17.69 11.85
N ALA A 482 11.16 16.76 12.61
CA ALA A 482 12.55 16.38 12.42
C ALA A 482 12.73 14.90 12.63
N GLY A 483 13.60 14.27 11.84
CA GLY A 483 13.97 12.87 12.04
C GLY A 483 14.90 12.68 13.24
N ASN A 484 15.15 11.41 13.55
CA ASN A 484 16.02 11.00 14.64
C ASN A 484 17.10 10.03 14.11
N ARG A 485 18.36 10.50 14.08
CA ARG A 485 19.51 9.73 13.57
C ARG A 485 19.81 8.47 14.37
N ASP A 486 19.36 8.41 15.63
CA ASP A 486 19.65 7.31 16.54
C ASP A 486 18.63 6.17 16.49
N LEU A 487 17.64 6.26 15.58
CA LEU A 487 16.63 5.23 15.42
C LEU A 487 17.23 3.87 15.12
N GLN A 488 16.78 2.88 15.90
CA GLN A 488 17.12 1.47 15.73
C GLN A 488 16.02 0.74 14.96
N PRO A 489 16.36 -0.29 14.15
CA PRO A 489 15.37 -1.15 13.55
C PRO A 489 14.47 -1.82 14.60
N SER A 490 13.17 -1.93 14.30
CA SER A 490 12.21 -2.69 15.10
C SER A 490 12.32 -4.17 14.80
N VAL A 491 12.37 -5.01 15.84
CA VAL A 491 12.36 -6.49 15.70
C VAL A 491 11.06 -7.02 16.27
N ASN A 492 10.29 -7.74 15.45
CA ASN A 492 8.98 -8.30 15.81
C ASN A 492 9.06 -9.82 15.85
N ASP A 493 8.66 -10.42 16.98
CA ASP A 493 8.39 -11.85 17.14
C ASP A 493 6.87 -12.03 17.16
N ASN A 494 6.33 -12.73 16.17
CA ASN A 494 4.89 -13.01 16.07
C ASN A 494 4.63 -14.52 16.16
N ILE A 495 3.70 -14.91 17.03
CA ILE A 495 3.13 -16.26 17.08
C ILE A 495 1.63 -16.15 16.85
N SER A 496 1.06 -17.02 15.99
CA SER A 496 -0.38 -16.97 15.71
C SER A 496 -0.95 -18.35 15.43
N ILE A 497 -2.22 -18.51 15.79
CA ILE A 497 -3.04 -19.68 15.50
C ILE A 497 -4.15 -19.25 14.55
N TYR A 498 -4.36 -20.01 13.49
CA TYR A 498 -5.46 -19.85 12.54
C TYR A 498 -6.33 -21.09 12.54
N ALA A 499 -7.63 -20.90 12.54
CA ALA A 499 -8.63 -21.94 12.32
C ALA A 499 -9.60 -21.51 11.22
N GLY A 500 -9.81 -22.36 10.21
CA GLY A 500 -10.70 -22.06 9.08
C GLY A 500 -11.65 -23.22 8.79
N TRP A 501 -12.97 -22.91 8.65
CA TRP A 501 -14.00 -23.89 8.36
C TRP A 501 -15.11 -23.29 7.49
N LYS A 502 -15.32 -23.83 6.27
CA LYS A 502 -16.44 -23.49 5.37
C LYS A 502 -16.68 -21.98 5.19
N GLY A 503 -15.62 -21.18 5.07
CA GLY A 503 -15.71 -19.71 4.88
C GLY A 503 -15.65 -18.90 6.18
N LEU A 504 -15.85 -19.52 7.34
CA LEU A 504 -15.54 -18.93 8.64
C LEU A 504 -14.06 -19.13 8.94
N TYR A 505 -13.38 -18.10 9.46
CA TYR A 505 -12.02 -18.24 9.96
C TYR A 505 -11.75 -17.31 11.14
N VAL A 506 -10.90 -17.81 12.03
CA VAL A 506 -10.43 -17.08 13.20
C VAL A 506 -8.91 -17.12 13.21
N THR A 507 -8.29 -16.00 13.50
CA THR A 507 -6.86 -15.91 13.79
C THR A 507 -6.70 -15.26 15.16
N ALA A 508 -5.91 -15.86 16.03
CA ALA A 508 -5.47 -15.23 17.28
C ALA A 508 -3.95 -15.22 17.31
N GLY A 509 -3.36 -14.14 17.79
CA GLY A 509 -1.90 -14.02 17.80
C GLY A 509 -1.38 -13.09 18.88
N TYR A 510 -0.09 -13.27 19.12
CA TYR A 510 0.71 -12.44 20.02
C TYR A 510 1.93 -11.92 19.28
N THR A 511 2.18 -10.64 19.40
CA THR A 511 3.37 -9.98 18.85
C THR A 511 4.16 -9.34 19.99
N HIS A 512 5.44 -9.66 20.04
CA HIS A 512 6.42 -8.98 20.88
C HIS A 512 7.35 -8.16 20.00
N THR A 513 7.41 -6.84 20.24
CA THR A 513 8.25 -5.93 19.43
C THR A 513 9.30 -5.28 20.32
N ARG A 514 10.55 -5.34 19.87
CA ARG A 514 11.68 -4.59 20.43
C ARG A 514 11.97 -3.39 19.55
N ASN A 515 12.31 -2.26 20.17
CA ASN A 515 12.64 -1.00 19.49
C ASN A 515 11.53 -0.56 18.50
N LEU A 516 10.26 -0.64 18.92
CA LEU A 516 9.14 -0.20 18.09
C LEU A 516 9.30 1.27 17.71
N ILE A 517 9.32 1.57 16.41
CA ILE A 517 9.44 2.95 15.90
C ILE A 517 8.07 3.59 15.90
N LYS A 518 7.95 4.75 16.56
CA LYS A 518 6.74 5.54 16.69
C LYS A 518 7.04 7.02 16.66
N SER A 519 6.12 7.84 16.13
CA SER A 519 6.17 9.31 16.23
C SER A 519 5.63 9.79 17.57
N VAL A 520 6.21 10.86 18.08
CA VAL A 520 5.70 11.64 19.22
C VAL A 520 5.68 13.11 18.85
N VAL A 521 4.68 13.83 19.36
CA VAL A 521 4.54 15.27 19.19
C VAL A 521 4.61 15.92 20.56
N TYR A 522 5.47 16.94 20.73
CA TYR A 522 5.69 17.58 22.02
C TYR A 522 6.33 18.96 21.88
N ASN A 523 6.20 19.79 22.91
CA ASN A 523 7.00 21.00 23.04
C ASN A 523 8.40 20.61 23.56
N GLN A 524 9.41 20.81 22.73
CA GLN A 524 10.79 20.40 23.02
C GLN A 524 11.48 21.33 24.01
N ASP A 525 11.26 22.63 23.84
CA ASP A 525 11.84 23.69 24.66
C ASP A 525 10.71 24.41 25.45
N PRO A 526 10.62 24.21 26.77
CA PRO A 526 9.59 24.84 27.58
C PRO A 526 9.62 26.39 27.57
N SER A 527 10.68 27.01 27.08
CA SER A 527 10.76 28.46 26.93
C SER A 527 10.08 28.98 25.66
N THR A 528 9.66 28.08 24.75
CA THR A 528 9.05 28.42 23.46
C THR A 528 7.65 27.82 23.34
N ASP A 529 6.87 28.33 22.39
CA ASP A 529 5.54 27.79 22.02
C ASP A 529 5.61 26.88 20.79
N ILE A 530 6.79 26.31 20.50
CA ILE A 530 7.02 25.47 19.30
C ILE A 530 6.82 24.00 19.62
N VAL A 531 6.08 23.31 18.77
CA VAL A 531 5.82 21.87 18.82
C VAL A 531 6.70 21.14 17.81
N CYS A 532 7.29 20.04 18.23
CA CYS A 532 8.10 19.15 17.37
C CYS A 532 7.47 17.79 17.23
N GLU A 533 7.38 17.30 15.98
CA GLU A 533 7.12 15.88 15.73
C GLU A 533 8.43 15.15 15.41
N THR A 534 8.71 14.06 16.12
CA THR A 534 9.91 13.26 15.90
C THR A 534 9.65 11.77 16.12
N PRO A 535 10.32 10.87 15.35
CA PRO A 535 10.25 9.45 15.60
C PRO A 535 11.16 9.03 16.74
N ILE A 536 10.68 8.10 17.57
CA ILE A 536 11.41 7.50 18.70
C ILE A 536 11.36 5.98 18.66
N ASN A 537 12.24 5.32 19.40
CA ASN A 537 12.14 3.88 19.68
C ASN A 537 11.47 3.63 21.04
N VAL A 538 10.37 2.91 21.04
CA VAL A 538 9.78 2.31 22.23
C VAL A 538 10.48 0.97 22.47
N LYS A 539 11.19 0.81 23.60
CA LYS A 539 12.08 -0.34 23.86
C LYS A 539 11.35 -1.69 23.75
N ARG A 540 10.12 -1.77 24.25
CA ARG A 540 9.32 -3.01 24.26
C ARG A 540 7.85 -2.71 24.09
N SER A 541 7.20 -3.46 23.20
CA SER A 541 5.76 -3.46 22.99
C SER A 541 5.26 -4.89 22.89
N GLU A 542 4.09 -5.15 23.41
CA GLU A 542 3.36 -6.41 23.32
C GLU A 542 1.97 -6.13 22.75
N SER A 543 1.45 -7.08 22.01
CA SER A 543 0.13 -6.95 21.43
C SER A 543 -0.51 -8.33 21.26
N PHE A 544 -1.71 -8.51 21.81
CA PHE A 544 -2.58 -9.63 21.49
C PHE A 544 -3.58 -9.16 20.44
N TYR A 545 -3.80 -9.96 19.41
CA TYR A 545 -4.79 -9.65 18.39
C TYR A 545 -5.65 -10.86 18.06
N THR A 546 -6.87 -10.57 17.66
CA THR A 546 -7.76 -11.57 17.07
C THR A 546 -8.41 -11.02 15.81
N MET A 547 -8.68 -11.91 14.88
CA MET A 547 -9.39 -11.61 13.65
C MET A 547 -10.45 -12.68 13.41
N LEU A 548 -11.67 -12.25 13.21
CA LEU A 548 -12.79 -13.06 12.78
C LEU A 548 -13.16 -12.69 11.36
N GLY A 549 -13.31 -13.66 10.47
CA GLY A 549 -13.76 -13.40 9.11
C GLY A 549 -14.74 -14.48 8.63
N TYR A 550 -15.70 -14.04 7.83
CA TYR A 550 -16.69 -14.92 7.20
C TYR A 550 -16.95 -14.49 5.77
N ASN A 551 -16.96 -15.47 4.87
CA ASN A 551 -17.27 -15.24 3.46
C ASN A 551 -18.12 -16.40 2.92
N ARG A 552 -19.23 -16.08 2.24
CA ARG A 552 -20.10 -17.10 1.66
C ARG A 552 -21.00 -16.54 0.57
N ARG A 553 -21.30 -17.41 -0.39
CA ARG A 553 -22.46 -17.23 -1.29
C ARG A 553 -23.71 -17.81 -0.67
N ILE A 554 -24.78 -17.04 -0.68
CA ILE A 554 -26.10 -17.39 -0.12
C ILE A 554 -27.19 -17.14 -1.19
N PHE A 555 -28.42 -17.56 -0.92
CA PHE A 555 -29.56 -17.42 -1.85
C PHE A 555 -29.26 -17.96 -3.24
N SER A 556 -28.93 -19.25 -3.35
CA SER A 556 -28.58 -19.92 -4.61
C SER A 556 -27.47 -19.22 -5.40
N GLY A 557 -26.55 -18.54 -4.69
CA GLY A 557 -25.41 -17.84 -5.28
C GLY A 557 -25.68 -16.43 -5.79
N LYS A 558 -26.90 -15.90 -5.61
CA LYS A 558 -27.26 -14.52 -6.00
C LYS A 558 -26.65 -13.47 -5.07
N LEU A 559 -26.31 -13.82 -3.85
CA LEU A 559 -25.74 -12.91 -2.86
C LEU A 559 -24.40 -13.44 -2.38
N TYR A 560 -23.38 -12.60 -2.38
CA TYR A 560 -22.10 -12.88 -1.77
C TYR A 560 -21.86 -11.92 -0.61
N PHE A 561 -21.58 -12.48 0.55
CA PHE A 561 -21.19 -11.75 1.75
C PHE A 561 -19.72 -12.03 2.07
N SER A 562 -18.97 -10.98 2.44
CA SER A 562 -17.65 -11.08 3.03
C SER A 562 -17.49 -10.05 4.13
N GLY A 563 -17.05 -10.47 5.30
CA GLY A 563 -16.83 -9.58 6.44
C GLY A 563 -15.60 -9.99 7.24
N ASN A 564 -14.91 -9.00 7.79
CA ASN A 564 -13.76 -9.18 8.67
C ASN A 564 -13.89 -8.24 9.86
N LEU A 565 -13.54 -8.73 11.05
CA LEU A 565 -13.39 -7.96 12.27
C LEU A 565 -11.99 -8.24 12.83
N TYR A 566 -11.20 -7.21 13.03
CA TYR A 566 -9.90 -7.24 13.67
C TYR A 566 -9.94 -6.50 15.00
N ILE A 567 -9.44 -7.12 16.05
CA ILE A 567 -9.32 -6.55 17.39
C ILE A 567 -7.88 -6.68 17.84
N ASN A 568 -7.29 -5.60 18.33
CA ASN A 568 -5.94 -5.55 18.85
C ASN A 568 -5.94 -5.01 20.28
N PHE A 569 -5.21 -5.67 21.17
CA PHE A 569 -4.99 -5.30 22.55
C PHE A 569 -3.51 -4.94 22.73
N PRO A 570 -3.11 -3.68 22.45
CA PRO A 570 -1.74 -3.25 22.63
C PRO A 570 -1.41 -3.16 24.12
N LYS A 571 -0.16 -3.47 24.47
CA LYS A 571 0.33 -3.31 25.83
C LYS A 571 1.79 -2.89 25.75
N TYR A 572 2.05 -1.62 25.95
CA TYR A 572 3.41 -1.13 26.09
C TYR A 572 3.47 0.13 26.93
N LYS A 573 4.67 0.38 27.42
CA LYS A 573 5.02 1.60 28.14
C LYS A 573 6.33 2.16 27.61
N TYR A 574 6.44 3.45 27.60
CA TYR A 574 7.68 4.13 27.26
C TYR A 574 7.89 5.33 28.17
N ILE A 575 9.15 5.69 28.37
CA ILE A 575 9.54 6.88 29.14
C ILE A 575 9.96 7.92 28.11
N PHE A 576 9.34 9.06 28.19
CA PHE A 576 9.68 10.19 27.36
C PHE A 576 9.64 11.45 28.21
N LEU A 577 10.71 12.28 28.17
CA LEU A 577 10.91 13.44 29.03
C LEU A 577 10.55 13.18 30.53
N ASN A 578 11.11 12.10 31.08
CA ASN A 578 10.93 11.68 32.50
C ASN A 578 9.50 11.27 32.90
N LYS A 579 8.54 11.18 31.97
CA LYS A 579 7.20 10.63 32.26
C LYS A 579 7.01 9.27 31.61
N THR A 580 6.33 8.37 32.33
CA THR A 580 5.93 7.05 31.83
C THR A 580 4.55 7.15 31.19
N ILE A 581 4.48 6.86 29.88
CA ILE A 581 3.24 6.75 29.11
C ILE A 581 2.92 5.26 28.97
N LYS A 582 1.66 4.89 29.22
CA LYS A 582 1.16 3.51 29.12
C LYS A 582 0.08 3.46 28.04
N ILE A 583 0.23 2.56 27.07
CA ILE A 583 -0.74 2.31 26.02
C ILE A 583 -1.35 0.93 26.22
N HIS A 584 -2.67 0.86 26.34
CA HIS A 584 -3.40 -0.38 26.58
C HIS A 584 -4.83 -0.36 26.07
N HIS A 585 -5.26 0.74 25.38
CA HIS A 585 -6.62 0.84 24.88
C HIS A 585 -6.84 -0.11 23.70
N PRO A 586 -7.87 -0.99 23.72
CA PRO A 586 -8.17 -1.88 22.61
C PRO A 586 -8.57 -1.11 21.34
N PHE A 587 -8.06 -1.56 20.22
CA PHE A 587 -8.41 -1.06 18.90
C PHE A 587 -9.15 -2.14 18.12
N TYR A 588 -10.24 -1.78 17.44
CA TYR A 588 -10.94 -2.68 16.53
C TYR A 588 -11.25 -1.99 15.21
N SER A 589 -11.18 -2.75 14.14
CA SER A 589 -11.50 -2.31 12.79
C SER A 589 -12.09 -3.46 12.00
N GLY A 590 -12.87 -3.13 10.97
CA GLY A 590 -13.45 -4.17 10.14
C GLY A 590 -14.03 -3.64 8.84
N ASN A 591 -14.44 -4.59 8.01
CA ASN A 591 -15.15 -4.32 6.79
C ASN A 591 -16.25 -5.36 6.55
N MET A 592 -17.30 -4.92 5.88
CA MET A 592 -18.38 -5.76 5.38
C MET A 592 -18.64 -5.42 3.92
N ASN A 593 -18.73 -6.46 3.08
CA ASN A 593 -19.00 -6.34 1.66
C ASN A 593 -20.18 -7.22 1.30
N LEU A 594 -21.13 -6.68 0.56
CA LEU A 594 -22.29 -7.38 0.08
C LEU A 594 -22.43 -7.16 -1.43
N TYR A 595 -22.45 -8.24 -2.20
CA TYR A 595 -22.61 -8.22 -3.66
C TYR A 595 -23.86 -8.97 -4.04
N TYR A 596 -24.75 -8.30 -4.76
CA TYR A 596 -25.98 -8.87 -5.28
C TYR A 596 -25.90 -8.99 -6.81
N PHE A 597 -25.91 -10.23 -7.31
CA PHE A 597 -25.84 -10.54 -8.74
C PHE A 597 -27.27 -10.55 -9.29
N LEU A 598 -27.71 -9.41 -9.84
CA LEU A 598 -29.02 -9.28 -10.46
C LEU A 598 -29.16 -10.26 -11.64
N ASN A 599 -28.11 -10.30 -12.47
CA ASN A 599 -27.96 -11.24 -13.58
C ASN A 599 -26.46 -11.40 -13.92
N ASN A 600 -26.15 -12.07 -15.06
CA ASN A 600 -24.78 -12.28 -15.48
C ASN A 600 -24.03 -10.99 -15.91
N LYS A 601 -24.74 -9.88 -16.11
CA LYS A 601 -24.18 -8.60 -16.58
C LYS A 601 -24.18 -7.52 -15.52
N ILE A 602 -25.09 -7.56 -14.54
CA ILE A 602 -25.31 -6.49 -13.58
C ILE A 602 -25.07 -7.01 -12.17
N THR A 603 -24.19 -6.35 -11.43
CA THR A 603 -23.91 -6.60 -10.02
C THR A 603 -24.06 -5.30 -9.24
N ALA A 604 -24.92 -5.29 -8.23
CA ALA A 604 -24.99 -4.22 -7.25
C ALA A 604 -24.13 -4.60 -6.04
N TYR A 605 -23.48 -3.62 -5.40
CA TYR A 605 -22.68 -3.90 -4.23
C TYR A 605 -22.74 -2.76 -3.22
N THR A 606 -22.47 -3.10 -1.97
CA THR A 606 -22.23 -2.12 -0.91
C THR A 606 -21.08 -2.59 -0.03
N THR A 607 -20.25 -1.64 0.41
CA THR A 607 -19.12 -1.86 1.28
C THR A 607 -19.17 -0.92 2.47
N PHE A 608 -18.90 -1.45 3.65
CA PHE A 608 -18.83 -0.68 4.88
C PHE A 608 -17.52 -0.99 5.58
N THR A 609 -16.71 0.04 5.87
CA THR A 609 -15.47 -0.07 6.64
C THR A 609 -15.57 0.80 7.87
N PHE A 610 -14.98 0.34 8.97
CA PHE A 610 -14.98 1.10 10.22
C PHE A 610 -13.70 0.86 11.00
N GLN A 611 -13.32 1.84 11.80
CA GLN A 611 -12.28 1.73 12.83
C GLN A 611 -12.74 2.42 14.11
N SER A 612 -12.35 1.86 15.26
CA SER A 612 -12.59 2.45 16.57
C SER A 612 -11.57 3.55 16.86
N TYR A 613 -11.67 4.13 18.04
CA TYR A 613 -10.61 4.91 18.65
C TYR A 613 -9.31 4.12 18.67
N LEU A 614 -8.22 4.73 18.22
CA LEU A 614 -6.86 4.18 18.24
C LEU A 614 -5.97 5.08 19.10
N GLU A 615 -5.37 4.51 20.11
CA GLU A 615 -4.35 5.16 20.92
C GLU A 615 -2.97 4.65 20.48
N ASP A 616 -2.10 5.57 20.10
CA ASP A 616 -0.75 5.25 19.65
C ASP A 616 0.24 6.32 20.13
N THR A 617 1.17 5.95 21.01
CA THR A 617 2.05 6.88 21.71
C THR A 617 1.28 7.97 22.49
N ASN A 618 1.52 9.24 22.19
CA ASN A 618 0.73 10.36 22.67
C ASN A 618 -0.29 10.86 21.63
N ILE A 619 -0.41 10.13 20.52
CA ILE A 619 -1.34 10.42 19.43
C ILE A 619 -2.51 9.45 19.54
N SER A 620 -3.72 9.97 19.44
CA SER A 620 -4.93 9.16 19.33
C SER A 620 -5.75 9.56 18.11
N GLN A 621 -6.30 8.56 17.43
CA GLN A 621 -7.14 8.74 16.26
C GLN A 621 -8.59 8.47 16.63
N ARG A 622 -9.49 9.37 16.23
CA ARG A 622 -10.93 9.22 16.47
C ARG A 622 -11.56 8.11 15.62
N PRO A 623 -12.69 7.55 16.06
CA PRO A 623 -13.44 6.60 15.26
C PRO A 623 -13.84 7.16 13.90
N ALA A 624 -13.71 6.35 12.85
CA ALA A 624 -14.13 6.71 11.51
C ALA A 624 -14.79 5.53 10.80
N ASN A 625 -15.66 5.83 9.86
CA ASN A 625 -16.28 4.81 9.02
C ASN A 625 -16.52 5.33 7.61
N ASN A 626 -16.56 4.43 6.64
CA ASN A 626 -16.87 4.72 5.26
C ASN A 626 -17.90 3.71 4.74
N TRP A 627 -19.04 4.20 4.31
CA TRP A 627 -20.06 3.43 3.63
C TRP A 627 -20.11 3.83 2.16
N SER A 628 -19.94 2.86 1.26
CA SER A 628 -19.96 3.05 -0.18
C SER A 628 -20.91 2.04 -0.83
N ALA A 629 -21.52 2.43 -1.95
CA ALA A 629 -22.38 1.56 -2.74
C ALA A 629 -22.16 1.81 -4.23
N GLY A 630 -22.43 0.80 -5.07
CA GLY A 630 -22.26 0.94 -6.49
C GLY A 630 -22.94 -0.15 -7.31
N VAL A 631 -22.94 0.07 -8.61
CA VAL A 631 -23.45 -0.86 -9.62
C VAL A 631 -22.38 -1.04 -10.69
N GLN A 632 -22.08 -2.29 -11.01
CA GLN A 632 -21.19 -2.69 -12.09
C GLN A 632 -22.01 -3.35 -13.21
N MET A 633 -21.73 -2.99 -14.46
CA MET A 633 -22.33 -3.53 -15.65
C MET A 633 -21.27 -4.05 -16.61
N ASN A 634 -21.37 -5.33 -17.02
CA ASN A 634 -20.53 -5.95 -18.04
C ASN A 634 -21.29 -5.96 -19.37
N MET A 635 -20.76 -5.25 -20.34
CA MET A 635 -21.38 -5.03 -21.67
C MET A 635 -20.48 -5.58 -22.77
N ILE A 636 -21.02 -5.66 -24.01
CA ILE A 636 -20.29 -6.02 -25.24
C ILE A 636 -19.49 -7.33 -25.05
N LYS A 637 -20.20 -8.42 -24.66
CA LYS A 637 -19.57 -9.74 -24.44
C LYS A 637 -18.35 -9.69 -23.50
N ASP A 638 -18.49 -9.00 -22.36
CA ASP A 638 -17.47 -8.81 -21.32
C ASP A 638 -16.24 -7.97 -21.77
N LYS A 639 -16.31 -7.27 -22.92
CA LYS A 639 -15.25 -6.36 -23.38
C LYS A 639 -15.32 -4.97 -22.73
N LEU A 640 -16.50 -4.53 -22.33
CA LEU A 640 -16.72 -3.24 -21.67
C LEU A 640 -17.32 -3.47 -20.30
N THR A 641 -16.63 -2.98 -19.27
CA THR A 641 -17.13 -2.93 -17.89
C THR A 641 -17.32 -1.47 -17.48
N LEU A 642 -18.52 -1.13 -17.06
CA LEU A 642 -18.85 0.17 -16.46
C LEU A 642 -19.14 -0.01 -14.98
N THR A 643 -18.64 0.88 -14.13
CA THR A 643 -18.92 0.89 -12.70
C THR A 643 -19.27 2.30 -12.26
N LEU A 644 -20.44 2.46 -11.65
CA LEU A 644 -20.86 3.70 -10.99
C LEU A 644 -20.91 3.44 -9.49
N SER A 645 -20.27 4.29 -8.71
CA SER A 645 -20.26 4.16 -7.24
C SER A 645 -20.33 5.50 -6.54
N VAL A 646 -20.84 5.47 -5.32
CA VAL A 646 -20.86 6.57 -4.36
C VAL A 646 -20.06 6.15 -3.13
N SER A 647 -19.13 6.99 -2.71
CA SER A 647 -18.30 6.80 -1.51
C SER A 647 -18.71 7.74 -0.40
N ASP A 648 -18.42 7.33 0.85
CA ASP A 648 -18.68 8.09 2.09
C ASP A 648 -20.11 8.62 2.20
N ILE A 649 -21.09 7.72 2.02
CA ILE A 649 -22.53 8.06 2.03
C ILE A 649 -22.93 8.75 3.34
N LEU A 650 -22.36 8.31 4.47
CA LEU A 650 -22.64 8.87 5.80
C LEU A 650 -21.83 10.13 6.13
N HIS A 651 -20.86 10.52 5.29
CA HIS A 651 -19.93 11.64 5.51
C HIS A 651 -19.14 11.51 6.84
N ARG A 652 -18.64 10.32 7.14
CA ARG A 652 -17.92 9.98 8.37
C ARG A 652 -16.54 9.36 8.14
N ALA A 653 -16.03 9.41 6.91
CA ALA A 653 -14.70 8.93 6.58
C ALA A 653 -13.58 9.93 6.97
N ASN A 654 -13.64 10.46 8.19
CA ASN A 654 -12.73 11.49 8.71
C ASN A 654 -11.56 10.82 9.45
N TYR A 655 -10.71 10.11 8.72
CA TYR A 655 -9.59 9.35 9.28
C TYR A 655 -8.44 10.23 9.82
N ASN A 656 -8.41 11.53 9.48
CA ASN A 656 -7.39 12.47 9.94
C ASN A 656 -7.75 13.16 11.26
N ASN A 657 -8.88 12.82 11.89
CA ASN A 657 -9.23 13.40 13.18
C ASN A 657 -8.38 12.77 14.28
N ILE A 658 -7.45 13.53 14.81
CA ILE A 658 -6.49 13.11 15.83
C ILE A 658 -6.53 14.02 17.05
N ASP A 659 -6.20 13.44 18.19
CA ASP A 659 -5.91 14.15 19.45
C ASP A 659 -4.52 13.75 19.91
N ILE A 660 -3.70 14.72 20.26
CA ILE A 660 -2.37 14.54 20.81
C ILE A 660 -2.38 15.07 22.22
N ARG A 661 -1.96 14.26 23.19
CA ARG A 661 -1.84 14.68 24.58
C ARG A 661 -0.46 14.36 25.10
N TYR A 662 0.23 15.38 25.48
CA TYR A 662 1.54 15.25 26.09
C TYR A 662 1.62 16.11 27.36
N ILE A 663 2.61 15.88 28.19
CA ILE A 663 2.83 16.43 29.53
C ILE A 663 2.42 17.90 29.67
N ASN A 664 2.86 18.72 28.73
CA ASN A 664 2.62 20.16 28.67
C ASN A 664 1.97 20.58 27.35
N THR A 665 1.52 19.65 26.52
CA THR A 665 1.00 19.98 25.18
C THR A 665 -0.26 19.19 24.90
N GLN A 666 -1.30 19.85 24.45
CA GLN A 666 -2.46 19.25 23.81
C GLN A 666 -2.55 19.81 22.41
N HIS A 667 -2.72 18.94 21.42
CA HIS A 667 -2.90 19.32 20.04
C HIS A 667 -3.95 18.41 19.41
N GLY A 668 -4.77 18.94 18.52
CA GLY A 668 -5.76 18.15 17.83
C GLY A 668 -6.08 18.67 16.44
N THR A 669 -6.43 17.74 15.58
CA THR A 669 -6.92 17.99 14.23
C THR A 669 -8.33 17.48 14.10
N TYR A 670 -9.23 18.33 13.67
CA TYR A 670 -10.63 17.99 13.39
C TYR A 670 -10.98 18.47 12.00
N GLY A 671 -11.75 17.70 11.26
CA GLY A 671 -12.17 18.20 9.96
C GLY A 671 -12.93 17.17 9.14
N THR A 672 -13.25 17.59 7.93
CA THR A 672 -13.91 16.76 6.94
C THR A 672 -12.96 16.49 5.79
N ASN A 673 -12.57 15.22 5.67
CA ASN A 673 -11.81 14.75 4.51
C ASN A 673 -12.71 14.77 3.28
N ASP A 674 -12.13 15.08 2.13
CA ASP A 674 -12.84 15.07 0.83
C ASP A 674 -12.98 13.64 0.29
N MET A 675 -13.71 12.77 1.04
CA MET A 675 -13.91 11.36 0.72
C MET A 675 -15.27 11.08 0.06
N ARG A 676 -16.25 11.97 0.26
CA ARG A 676 -17.60 11.83 -0.29
C ARG A 676 -17.60 12.18 -1.77
N GLY A 677 -17.97 11.23 -2.63
CA GLY A 677 -17.94 11.49 -4.06
C GLY A 677 -18.64 10.43 -4.89
N ILE A 678 -18.81 10.75 -6.17
CA ILE A 678 -19.33 9.85 -7.20
C ILE A 678 -18.17 9.47 -8.10
N THR A 679 -18.02 8.18 -8.36
CA THR A 679 -16.97 7.64 -9.23
C THR A 679 -17.60 6.87 -10.39
N LEU A 680 -17.20 7.21 -11.60
CA LEU A 680 -17.49 6.46 -12.82
C LEU A 680 -16.19 5.83 -13.34
N SER A 681 -16.17 4.51 -13.45
CA SER A 681 -15.05 3.78 -14.06
C SER A 681 -15.51 3.08 -15.33
N ALA A 682 -14.68 3.11 -16.37
CA ALA A 682 -14.88 2.40 -17.62
C ALA A 682 -13.62 1.60 -17.97
N SER A 683 -13.78 0.33 -18.29
CA SER A 683 -12.71 -0.56 -18.75
C SER A 683 -13.10 -1.18 -20.06
N LEU A 684 -12.35 -0.91 -21.13
CA LEU A 684 -12.59 -1.41 -22.48
C LEU A 684 -11.42 -2.26 -22.94
N SER A 685 -11.70 -3.41 -23.53
CA SER A 685 -10.74 -4.32 -24.13
C SER A 685 -11.00 -4.52 -25.60
N LEU A 686 -10.01 -4.22 -26.41
CA LEU A 686 -10.03 -4.42 -27.85
C LEU A 686 -9.03 -5.52 -28.23
N PHE A 687 -9.37 -6.30 -29.27
CA PHE A 687 -8.50 -7.34 -29.85
C PHE A 687 -8.08 -8.48 -28.92
N ASN A 688 -8.86 -8.74 -27.86
CA ASN A 688 -8.48 -9.67 -26.82
C ASN A 688 -8.64 -11.15 -27.23
N GLN A 689 -7.55 -11.92 -27.08
CA GLN A 689 -7.57 -13.36 -26.85
C GLN A 689 -6.70 -13.61 -25.62
N ASP A 690 -7.29 -14.15 -24.56
CA ASP A 690 -6.78 -14.55 -23.23
C ASP A 690 -5.26 -14.43 -22.96
N ILE A 691 -4.79 -13.32 -22.31
CA ILE A 691 -3.36 -13.07 -22.16
C ILE A 691 -2.95 -12.11 -21.08
N THR A 692 -1.77 -12.37 -20.48
CA THR A 692 -1.11 -11.49 -19.52
C THR A 692 0.39 -11.35 -19.76
N VAL A 693 0.87 -10.10 -19.64
CA VAL A 693 2.30 -9.78 -19.47
C VAL A 693 2.48 -9.23 -18.07
N SER A 694 3.38 -9.81 -17.29
CA SER A 694 3.65 -9.36 -15.91
C SER A 694 4.85 -8.42 -15.87
N SER A 695 4.71 -7.27 -15.21
CA SER A 695 5.83 -6.42 -14.81
C SER A 695 6.49 -6.96 -13.54
N SER A 696 7.79 -6.78 -13.38
CA SER A 696 8.51 -7.24 -12.19
C SER A 696 9.50 -6.21 -11.69
N ARG A 697 9.57 -6.05 -10.37
CA ARG A 697 10.63 -5.40 -9.63
C ARG A 697 10.93 -6.19 -8.36
N ASN A 698 12.18 -6.16 -7.88
CA ASN A 698 12.59 -6.91 -6.70
C ASN A 698 13.10 -6.02 -5.55
N ASN A 699 12.86 -4.70 -5.60
CA ASN A 699 13.38 -3.73 -4.64
C ASN A 699 12.33 -2.80 -4.05
N ASN A 700 11.05 -3.20 -4.06
CA ASN A 700 9.95 -2.40 -3.55
C ASN A 700 10.08 -2.03 -2.07
N ASP A 701 10.47 -2.99 -1.25
CA ASP A 701 10.71 -2.78 0.18
C ASP A 701 11.78 -1.73 0.44
N VAL A 702 12.75 -1.59 -0.49
CA VAL A 702 13.80 -0.56 -0.43
C VAL A 702 13.27 0.77 -0.97
N ILE A 703 12.53 0.75 -2.09
CA ILE A 703 11.93 1.95 -2.68
C ILE A 703 10.88 2.57 -1.73
N ASP A 704 10.06 1.77 -1.05
CA ASP A 704 9.07 2.28 -0.10
C ASP A 704 9.71 3.03 1.09
N ARG A 705 10.97 2.73 1.41
CA ARG A 705 11.76 3.48 2.43
C ARG A 705 12.21 4.87 1.94
N THR A 706 12.09 5.18 0.65
CA THR A 706 12.44 6.48 0.05
C THR A 706 11.24 7.43 -0.06
N ARG A 707 10.03 6.96 0.23
CA ARG A 707 8.82 7.78 0.20
C ARG A 707 8.71 8.60 1.48
N GLN A 708 8.41 9.87 1.31
CA GLN A 708 8.17 10.83 2.41
C GLN A 708 6.86 10.56 3.12
#